data_4325fbf539e8ed50d489f7c5361a6e1d
#
_entry.id   4325fbf539e8ed50d489f7c5361a6e1d
#
_cell.length_a   1.000
_cell.length_b   1.000
_cell.length_c   1.000
_cell.angle_alpha   90.00
_cell.angle_beta   90.00
_cell.angle_gamma   90.00
#
_symmetry.space_group_name_H-M   'P 1'
#
loop_
_entity.id
_entity.type
_entity.pdbx_description
1 polymer ?
#
loop_
_entity_poly.entity_id
_entity_poly.type
_entity_poly.pdbx_seq_one_letter_code
_entity_poly.pdbx_strand_id
1 'polypeptide(L)'
;MNIIAKLTLRHLLENRKRTSVTILGIATATALISAIVLGVFSFFRFFGTLATETDGNVHAAFYEVTSEQTDRLRTDERIELLGISDRNPGISGIRIDSGKEDRFRTGNIAHGDAGYFAEMVLSEYEGRLPENSSEIAAEEQFLKDNGLSIRVGDTLTFEQGNRHIVDEKGEIVYLAGNYRSNEVFEPGSEETCRVTAILHGNRPTSGFDLLRGMDEGTFPDLKDAEVRITLKHCDTTAIRQIRAIAKEYGIEKYDLNTEYMLSVFALDDSAGTYRSLFVIMAIALVIVIITSVVLIVNSIGMSLAERMRYLGMLASVGATGRQKRDSIFFEGMVLGIIGIPLGLLLGYFGTRVTMAYLGRKVLEADILRGAEGMRGGIPVTCSFRVILAIVICSAFTILISVLVPAWKASKIMPIDALRENNTIKVKAKDLRTSPVIRNIFGYEGELAYKNIKRNGIKGSVITVSIAVSVILFLTISYFCDSVKRVNQYDFDLPCQIVVSCSLSESEQLRQEIERMEDVRKVFHGGMIQYVFEQRGGEPVSLANRDIVNPGFLTRDYKDLHLSDMALVVIDDDDFRELIKANGLSEEKYFHGELCGVLLNNYFHETGSSAVFNEGILGQRLHYDETMGNPPAVEIGDFVRYDDRNYIMKMTPRGAITVYAPASVYYEKAKETIPEDILSCDLGVVTDHHAEVVQRLYELLESEGYHNYSVSDMTEYLEAMNIVTLLLKTAMYGFTILLTLIAFANISNTISTSVLLRRREFAMYRSVGMTQNGFRKMIRLETFLYGLRALLFGIPVSIGISYMMFRAFEAELFSFAIDWRMYCLVTAAVFAVVGASMLVSVNQLRGDRIIEALKNDMV
;
A
#
# COMPACT_ATOMS: atom_id res chain seq x y z
N MET A 1 35.92 -29.25 -21.11
CA MET A 1 36.03 -28.56 -19.82
C MET A 1 37.52 -28.30 -19.55
N ASN A 2 37.88 -27.05 -19.34
CA ASN A 2 39.30 -26.68 -19.10
C ASN A 2 39.76 -27.26 -17.76
N ILE A 3 41.07 -27.63 -17.65
CA ILE A 3 41.67 -28.25 -16.46
C ILE A 3 41.32 -27.51 -15.18
N ILE A 4 41.31 -26.17 -15.23
CA ILE A 4 40.97 -25.30 -14.10
C ILE A 4 39.51 -25.50 -13.65
N ALA A 5 38.59 -25.60 -14.58
CA ALA A 5 37.19 -25.87 -14.30
C ALA A 5 36.98 -27.24 -13.65
N LYS A 6 37.71 -28.26 -14.10
CA LYS A 6 37.68 -29.63 -13.53
C LYS A 6 38.19 -29.65 -12.08
N LEU A 7 39.29 -28.95 -11.83
CA LEU A 7 39.87 -28.81 -10.50
C LEU A 7 38.97 -28.01 -9.54
N THR A 8 38.35 -26.94 -10.03
CA THR A 8 37.40 -26.14 -9.24
C THR A 8 36.18 -26.98 -8.84
N LEU A 9 35.64 -27.76 -9.78
CA LEU A 9 34.46 -28.62 -9.51
C LEU A 9 34.78 -29.68 -8.46
N ARG A 10 35.98 -30.38 -8.62
CA ARG A 10 36.40 -31.38 -7.66
C ARG A 10 36.56 -30.79 -6.24
N HIS A 11 37.14 -29.62 -6.14
CA HIS A 11 37.28 -28.93 -4.86
C HIS A 11 35.91 -28.57 -4.21
N LEU A 12 34.89 -28.15 -4.99
CA LEU A 12 33.56 -27.91 -4.48
C LEU A 12 32.91 -29.20 -3.94
N LEU A 13 33.14 -30.34 -4.63
CA LEU A 13 32.62 -31.64 -4.21
C LEU A 13 33.34 -32.20 -2.96
N GLU A 14 34.61 -31.93 -2.79
CA GLU A 14 35.39 -32.33 -1.60
C GLU A 14 34.98 -31.52 -0.37
N ASN A 15 34.60 -30.24 -0.54
CA ASN A 15 34.19 -29.33 0.55
C ASN A 15 32.66 -29.16 0.66
N ARG A 16 31.89 -30.26 0.65
CA ARG A 16 30.42 -30.27 0.58
C ARG A 16 29.75 -29.39 1.61
N LYS A 17 30.11 -29.45 2.89
CA LYS A 17 29.47 -28.65 3.96
C LYS A 17 29.48 -27.16 3.66
N ARG A 18 30.56 -26.66 3.18
CA ARG A 18 30.78 -25.26 2.87
C ARG A 18 30.09 -24.86 1.56
N THR A 19 30.27 -25.70 0.51
CA THR A 19 29.54 -25.51 -0.76
C THR A 19 28.04 -25.39 -0.52
N SER A 20 27.46 -26.24 0.34
CA SER A 20 26.05 -26.20 0.72
C SER A 20 25.69 -24.88 1.44
N VAL A 21 26.50 -24.35 2.33
CA VAL A 21 26.26 -23.07 3.01
C VAL A 21 26.29 -21.92 2.01
N THR A 22 27.19 -21.92 1.05
CA THR A 22 27.27 -20.90 0.01
C THR A 22 26.06 -20.98 -0.94
N ILE A 23 25.68 -22.21 -1.36
CA ILE A 23 24.46 -22.43 -2.15
C ILE A 23 23.22 -21.95 -1.40
N LEU A 24 23.11 -22.26 -0.10
CA LEU A 24 22.01 -21.79 0.73
C LEU A 24 21.98 -20.25 0.82
N GLY A 25 23.14 -19.62 0.95
CA GLY A 25 23.25 -18.15 0.92
C GLY A 25 22.78 -17.53 -0.40
N ILE A 26 23.14 -18.13 -1.53
CA ILE A 26 22.65 -17.69 -2.85
C ILE A 26 21.16 -17.98 -3.01
N ALA A 27 20.70 -19.14 -2.56
CA ALA A 27 19.30 -19.51 -2.63
C ALA A 27 18.40 -18.59 -1.78
N THR A 28 18.83 -18.24 -0.56
CA THR A 28 18.08 -17.29 0.28
C THR A 28 18.08 -15.89 -0.30
N ALA A 29 19.18 -15.43 -0.89
CA ALA A 29 19.26 -14.15 -1.59
C ALA A 29 18.30 -14.10 -2.80
N THR A 30 18.33 -15.16 -3.63
CA THR A 30 17.43 -15.29 -4.78
C THR A 30 15.97 -15.45 -4.34
N ALA A 31 15.69 -16.16 -3.26
CA ALA A 31 14.35 -16.31 -2.70
C ALA A 31 13.76 -14.96 -2.28
N LEU A 32 14.58 -14.09 -1.69
CA LEU A 32 14.17 -12.73 -1.32
C LEU A 32 13.86 -11.85 -2.54
N ILE A 33 14.75 -11.84 -3.54
CA ILE A 33 14.52 -11.14 -4.82
C ILE A 33 13.22 -11.68 -5.46
N SER A 34 13.07 -13.00 -5.48
CA SER A 34 11.90 -13.67 -6.04
C SER A 34 10.61 -13.32 -5.28
N ALA A 35 10.64 -13.32 -3.96
CA ALA A 35 9.48 -12.99 -3.13
C ALA A 35 9.02 -11.54 -3.33
N ILE A 36 9.96 -10.59 -3.42
CA ILE A 36 9.63 -9.18 -3.68
C ILE A 36 9.01 -9.04 -5.07
N VAL A 37 9.69 -9.54 -6.10
CA VAL A 37 9.26 -9.35 -7.48
C VAL A 37 7.95 -10.07 -7.77
N LEU A 38 7.81 -11.35 -7.34
CA LEU A 38 6.56 -12.11 -7.51
C LEU A 38 5.43 -11.54 -6.65
N GLY A 39 5.73 -11.14 -5.41
CA GLY A 39 4.73 -10.57 -4.51
C GLY A 39 4.12 -9.29 -5.08
N VAL A 40 4.96 -8.36 -5.48
CA VAL A 40 4.52 -7.09 -6.07
C VAL A 40 3.78 -7.32 -7.40
N PHE A 41 4.33 -8.15 -8.28
CA PHE A 41 3.68 -8.45 -9.55
C PHE A 41 2.31 -9.10 -9.37
N SER A 42 2.18 -10.06 -8.46
CA SER A 42 0.91 -10.72 -8.15
C SER A 42 -0.10 -9.77 -7.51
N PHE A 43 0.37 -8.87 -6.65
CA PHE A 43 -0.46 -7.86 -6.00
C PHE A 43 -1.08 -6.89 -7.02
N PHE A 44 -0.27 -6.31 -7.90
CA PHE A 44 -0.80 -5.41 -8.93
C PHE A 44 -1.72 -6.14 -9.93
N ARG A 45 -1.39 -7.39 -10.28
CA ARG A 45 -2.28 -8.19 -11.13
C ARG A 45 -3.62 -8.50 -10.46
N PHE A 46 -3.63 -8.67 -9.16
CA PHE A 46 -4.87 -8.84 -8.40
C PHE A 46 -5.77 -7.61 -8.51
N PHE A 47 -5.22 -6.39 -8.35
CA PHE A 47 -5.98 -5.17 -8.55
C PHE A 47 -6.53 -5.04 -9.97
N GLY A 48 -5.77 -5.46 -10.99
CA GLY A 48 -6.28 -5.47 -12.36
C GLY A 48 -7.44 -6.44 -12.57
N THR A 49 -7.40 -7.60 -11.91
CA THR A 49 -8.53 -8.54 -11.94
C THR A 49 -9.73 -7.93 -11.24
N LEU A 50 -9.51 -7.26 -10.11
CA LEU A 50 -10.57 -6.56 -9.38
C LEU A 50 -11.20 -5.47 -10.24
N ALA A 51 -10.39 -4.59 -10.84
CA ALA A 51 -10.86 -3.55 -11.75
C ALA A 51 -11.65 -4.12 -12.94
N THR A 52 -11.24 -5.29 -13.46
CA THR A 52 -12.00 -5.97 -14.52
C THR A 52 -13.34 -6.48 -14.03
N GLU A 53 -13.44 -6.95 -12.78
CA GLU A 53 -14.69 -7.45 -12.20
C GLU A 53 -15.65 -6.31 -11.84
N THR A 54 -15.13 -5.12 -11.44
CA THR A 54 -15.95 -3.96 -11.09
C THR A 54 -16.36 -3.14 -12.31
N ASP A 55 -15.42 -2.79 -13.19
CA ASP A 55 -15.62 -1.83 -14.28
C ASP A 55 -15.80 -2.51 -15.65
N GLY A 56 -15.56 -3.82 -15.69
CA GLY A 56 -15.47 -4.56 -16.95
C GLY A 56 -14.07 -4.54 -17.55
N ASN A 57 -13.92 -5.23 -18.69
CA ASN A 57 -12.64 -5.32 -19.41
C ASN A 57 -12.42 -4.08 -20.29
N VAL A 58 -12.48 -2.91 -19.67
CA VAL A 58 -12.36 -1.60 -20.34
C VAL A 58 -11.00 -0.99 -20.02
N HIS A 59 -10.32 -0.48 -21.04
CA HIS A 59 -9.03 0.19 -20.88
C HIS A 59 -9.13 1.72 -20.92
N ALA A 60 -10.06 2.27 -21.70
CA ALA A 60 -10.38 3.68 -21.74
C ALA A 60 -11.81 3.93 -22.24
N ALA A 61 -12.38 5.05 -21.83
CA ALA A 61 -13.64 5.56 -22.28
C ALA A 61 -13.44 6.90 -23.00
N PHE A 62 -14.00 7.05 -24.20
CA PHE A 62 -13.96 8.25 -25.01
C PHE A 62 -15.33 8.94 -25.01
N TYR A 63 -15.34 10.25 -24.90
CA TYR A 63 -16.53 11.07 -24.84
C TYR A 63 -16.59 12.06 -26.00
N GLU A 64 -17.81 12.48 -26.36
CA GLU A 64 -18.06 13.44 -27.45
C GLU A 64 -17.47 12.96 -28.80
N VAL A 65 -17.54 11.67 -29.05
CA VAL A 65 -17.00 11.03 -30.26
C VAL A 65 -18.05 11.08 -31.36
N THR A 66 -17.64 11.43 -32.58
CA THR A 66 -18.52 11.41 -33.75
C THR A 66 -18.70 10.01 -34.32
N SER A 67 -19.81 9.78 -35.06
CA SER A 67 -20.03 8.49 -35.74
C SER A 67 -18.88 8.11 -36.67
N GLU A 68 -18.31 9.08 -37.40
CA GLU A 68 -17.17 8.84 -38.28
C GLU A 68 -15.92 8.40 -37.50
N GLN A 69 -15.66 9.03 -36.34
CA GLN A 69 -14.54 8.65 -35.48
C GLN A 69 -14.77 7.23 -34.91
N THR A 70 -15.99 6.91 -34.53
CA THR A 70 -16.35 5.57 -34.00
C THR A 70 -16.15 4.49 -35.04
N ASP A 71 -16.60 4.69 -36.28
CA ASP A 71 -16.41 3.73 -37.37
C ASP A 71 -14.92 3.50 -37.67
N ARG A 72 -14.11 4.56 -37.58
CA ARG A 72 -12.66 4.46 -37.73
C ARG A 72 -12.02 3.72 -36.55
N LEU A 73 -12.46 3.95 -35.33
CA LEU A 73 -11.99 3.22 -34.13
C LEU A 73 -12.31 1.72 -34.23
N ARG A 74 -13.48 1.34 -34.75
CA ARG A 74 -13.84 -0.07 -34.98
C ARG A 74 -12.90 -0.82 -35.91
N THR A 75 -12.27 -0.12 -36.84
CA THR A 75 -11.33 -0.68 -37.82
C THR A 75 -9.86 -0.59 -37.37
N ASP A 76 -9.58 0.01 -36.23
CA ASP A 76 -8.22 0.16 -35.72
C ASP A 76 -7.66 -1.18 -35.23
N GLU A 77 -6.53 -1.62 -35.80
CA GLU A 77 -5.90 -2.89 -35.46
C GLU A 77 -5.41 -2.98 -34.01
N ARG A 78 -5.27 -1.85 -33.31
CA ARG A 78 -4.83 -1.76 -31.92
C ARG A 78 -5.96 -2.09 -30.94
N ILE A 79 -7.23 -1.94 -31.36
CA ILE A 79 -8.42 -2.15 -30.56
C ILE A 79 -8.90 -3.60 -30.75
N GLU A 80 -9.18 -4.30 -29.67
CA GLU A 80 -9.73 -5.64 -29.65
C GLU A 80 -11.25 -5.60 -29.61
N LEU A 81 -11.80 -4.78 -28.71
CA LEU A 81 -13.22 -4.62 -28.49
C LEU A 81 -13.56 -3.13 -28.38
N LEU A 82 -14.71 -2.77 -28.93
CA LEU A 82 -15.28 -1.44 -28.82
C LEU A 82 -16.74 -1.59 -28.42
N GLY A 83 -17.11 -0.98 -27.32
CA GLY A 83 -18.46 -0.94 -26.79
C GLY A 83 -19.01 0.48 -26.77
N ILE A 84 -20.30 0.64 -26.95
CA ILE A 84 -20.98 1.94 -26.90
C ILE A 84 -22.12 1.85 -25.91
N SER A 85 -22.21 2.82 -25.01
CA SER A 85 -23.29 2.93 -24.03
C SER A 85 -23.71 4.37 -23.80
N ASP A 86 -24.76 4.58 -23.05
CA ASP A 86 -25.16 5.88 -22.56
C ASP A 86 -24.06 6.47 -21.68
N ARG A 87 -23.78 7.77 -21.82
CA ARG A 87 -22.79 8.48 -20.98
C ARG A 87 -23.15 8.48 -19.50
N ASN A 88 -24.43 8.59 -19.21
CA ASN A 88 -24.99 8.55 -17.86
C ASN A 88 -26.12 7.51 -17.83
N PRO A 89 -25.83 6.24 -17.60
CA PRO A 89 -26.83 5.18 -17.61
C PRO A 89 -27.97 5.38 -16.60
N GLY A 90 -27.80 6.26 -15.63
CA GLY A 90 -28.85 6.57 -14.66
C GLY A 90 -29.77 7.76 -14.99
N ILE A 91 -29.59 8.44 -16.14
CA ILE A 91 -30.50 9.52 -16.54
C ILE A 91 -31.78 8.95 -17.16
N SER A 92 -31.69 7.80 -17.87
CA SER A 92 -32.85 7.12 -18.40
C SER A 92 -33.58 6.36 -17.30
N GLY A 93 -34.67 6.89 -16.85
CA GLY A 93 -35.56 6.28 -15.85
C GLY A 93 -36.53 5.31 -16.47
N ILE A 94 -36.99 4.36 -15.68
CA ILE A 94 -38.07 3.46 -15.99
C ILE A 94 -39.08 3.45 -14.84
N ARG A 95 -40.34 3.17 -15.18
CA ARG A 95 -41.38 2.90 -14.21
C ARG A 95 -42.25 1.74 -14.65
N ILE A 96 -42.46 0.78 -13.73
CA ILE A 96 -43.30 -0.41 -13.98
C ILE A 96 -44.65 -0.23 -13.30
N ASP A 97 -45.73 -0.60 -13.96
CA ASP A 97 -47.06 -0.63 -13.35
C ASP A 97 -47.25 -1.90 -12.50
N SER A 98 -46.62 -1.93 -11.33
CA SER A 98 -46.66 -3.06 -10.39
C SER A 98 -47.66 -2.88 -9.25
N GLY A 99 -48.28 -1.69 -9.13
CA GLY A 99 -49.13 -1.34 -7.98
C GLY A 99 -48.37 -1.20 -6.66
N LYS A 100 -47.05 -1.19 -6.71
CA LYS A 100 -46.15 -0.94 -5.56
C LYS A 100 -45.91 0.56 -5.39
N GLU A 101 -45.26 0.94 -4.29
CA GLU A 101 -44.78 2.31 -4.07
C GLU A 101 -43.77 2.74 -5.13
N ASP A 102 -43.70 4.06 -5.39
CA ASP A 102 -42.83 4.63 -6.43
C ASP A 102 -41.38 4.19 -6.30
N ARG A 103 -40.87 4.04 -5.09
CA ARG A 103 -39.50 3.59 -4.81
C ARG A 103 -39.15 2.20 -5.34
N PHE A 104 -40.12 1.31 -5.45
CA PHE A 104 -39.92 -0.05 -5.96
C PHE A 104 -40.18 -0.15 -7.46
N ARG A 105 -41.15 0.63 -7.96
CA ARG A 105 -41.55 0.57 -9.36
C ARG A 105 -40.72 1.47 -10.27
N THR A 106 -39.99 2.43 -9.70
CA THR A 106 -39.10 3.34 -10.44
C THR A 106 -37.66 2.80 -10.40
N GLY A 107 -37.05 2.68 -11.55
CA GLY A 107 -35.67 2.18 -11.69
C GLY A 107 -34.93 2.93 -12.80
N ASN A 108 -33.74 2.39 -13.11
CA ASN A 108 -32.83 2.91 -14.12
C ASN A 108 -32.69 1.92 -15.26
N ILE A 109 -32.53 2.41 -16.47
CA ILE A 109 -32.22 1.62 -17.66
C ILE A 109 -30.95 2.13 -18.31
N ALA A 110 -30.04 1.23 -18.62
CA ALA A 110 -28.85 1.50 -19.41
C ALA A 110 -29.00 0.87 -20.80
N HIS A 111 -28.54 1.60 -21.82
CA HIS A 111 -28.52 1.11 -23.19
C HIS A 111 -27.08 0.81 -23.61
N GLY A 112 -26.88 -0.31 -24.29
CA GLY A 112 -25.55 -0.69 -24.77
C GLY A 112 -25.60 -1.57 -26.02
N ASP A 113 -24.54 -1.50 -26.82
CA ASP A 113 -24.35 -2.40 -27.94
C ASP A 113 -23.74 -3.75 -27.49
N ALA A 114 -23.64 -4.69 -28.43
CA ALA A 114 -23.04 -6.00 -28.15
C ALA A 114 -21.60 -5.90 -27.68
N GLY A 115 -20.85 -4.87 -28.10
CA GLY A 115 -19.49 -4.60 -27.67
C GLY A 115 -19.44 -4.21 -26.18
N TYR A 116 -20.31 -3.31 -25.77
CA TYR A 116 -20.45 -2.87 -24.36
C TYR A 116 -20.75 -4.05 -23.43
N PHE A 117 -21.72 -4.90 -23.81
CA PHE A 117 -22.04 -6.08 -23.00
C PHE A 117 -20.93 -7.12 -22.97
N ALA A 118 -20.13 -7.23 -24.04
CA ALA A 118 -18.97 -8.11 -24.07
C ALA A 118 -17.81 -7.59 -23.17
N GLU A 119 -17.72 -6.28 -22.97
CA GLU A 119 -16.75 -5.67 -22.03
C GLU A 119 -17.18 -5.86 -20.58
N MET A 120 -18.48 -5.92 -20.31
CA MET A 120 -19.02 -6.15 -18.95
C MET A 120 -18.74 -7.60 -18.52
N VAL A 121 -18.06 -7.75 -17.39
CA VAL A 121 -17.88 -9.06 -16.75
C VAL A 121 -19.12 -9.36 -15.90
N LEU A 122 -20.15 -9.91 -16.51
CA LEU A 122 -21.36 -10.37 -15.83
C LEU A 122 -21.13 -11.74 -15.21
N SER A 123 -21.03 -11.83 -13.88
CA SER A 123 -20.62 -13.06 -13.18
C SER A 123 -21.68 -14.16 -13.24
N GLU A 124 -22.97 -13.82 -13.10
CA GLU A 124 -24.05 -14.80 -13.12
C GLU A 124 -25.31 -14.22 -13.78
N TYR A 125 -25.77 -14.82 -14.87
CA TYR A 125 -27.05 -14.50 -15.49
C TYR A 125 -27.64 -15.74 -16.16
N GLU A 126 -28.97 -15.77 -16.24
CA GLU A 126 -29.70 -16.79 -16.97
C GLU A 126 -30.12 -16.23 -18.34
N GLY A 127 -29.95 -17.02 -19.43
CA GLY A 127 -30.31 -16.58 -20.76
C GLY A 127 -29.16 -16.06 -21.60
N ARG A 128 -29.43 -15.05 -22.45
CA ARG A 128 -28.45 -14.33 -23.26
C ARG A 128 -28.64 -12.82 -23.14
N LEU A 129 -27.58 -12.06 -23.28
CA LEU A 129 -27.63 -10.59 -23.25
C LEU A 129 -28.41 -10.01 -24.43
N PRO A 130 -29.00 -8.82 -24.29
CA PRO A 130 -29.75 -8.15 -25.33
C PRO A 130 -28.88 -7.82 -26.56
N GLU A 131 -29.41 -8.02 -27.76
CA GLU A 131 -28.74 -7.72 -29.03
C GLU A 131 -29.33 -6.51 -29.77
N ASN A 132 -30.56 -6.15 -29.47
CA ASN A 132 -31.28 -5.07 -30.15
C ASN A 132 -32.24 -4.32 -29.20
N SER A 133 -32.79 -3.21 -29.67
CA SER A 133 -33.66 -2.31 -28.87
C SER A 133 -34.97 -2.95 -28.37
N SER A 134 -35.37 -4.09 -28.91
CA SER A 134 -36.58 -4.80 -28.45
C SER A 134 -36.28 -5.83 -27.34
N GLU A 135 -35.04 -5.94 -26.91
CA GLU A 135 -34.57 -6.92 -25.94
C GLU A 135 -34.01 -6.25 -24.72
N ILE A 136 -34.27 -6.84 -23.54
CA ILE A 136 -33.75 -6.37 -22.25
C ILE A 136 -33.22 -7.52 -21.43
N ALA A 137 -32.22 -7.21 -20.55
CA ALA A 137 -31.88 -7.99 -19.39
C ALA A 137 -32.41 -7.29 -18.14
N ALA A 138 -32.98 -8.03 -17.21
CA ALA A 138 -33.58 -7.48 -16.00
C ALA A 138 -32.88 -8.02 -14.75
N GLU A 139 -32.69 -7.16 -13.73
CA GLU A 139 -32.14 -7.57 -12.46
C GLU A 139 -33.18 -8.35 -11.63
N GLU A 140 -32.79 -9.50 -11.09
CA GLU A 140 -33.68 -10.39 -10.35
C GLU A 140 -34.33 -9.69 -9.14
N GLN A 141 -33.54 -8.86 -8.40
CA GLN A 141 -34.02 -8.17 -7.22
C GLN A 141 -35.11 -7.15 -7.61
N PHE A 142 -34.87 -6.34 -8.63
CA PHE A 142 -35.87 -5.39 -9.13
C PHE A 142 -37.20 -6.07 -9.52
N LEU A 143 -37.13 -7.25 -10.16
CA LEU A 143 -38.33 -8.03 -10.48
C LEU A 143 -39.05 -8.52 -9.23
N LYS A 144 -38.33 -9.02 -8.24
CA LYS A 144 -38.87 -9.48 -6.94
C LYS A 144 -39.54 -8.36 -6.14
N ASP A 145 -38.89 -7.21 -6.06
CA ASP A 145 -39.43 -6.03 -5.35
C ASP A 145 -40.76 -5.56 -5.94
N ASN A 146 -40.90 -5.69 -7.25
CA ASN A 146 -42.14 -5.43 -7.96
C ASN A 146 -43.15 -6.60 -7.92
N GLY A 147 -42.83 -7.72 -7.30
CA GLY A 147 -43.68 -8.89 -7.22
C GLY A 147 -43.89 -9.59 -8.58
N LEU A 148 -42.99 -9.39 -9.52
CA LEU A 148 -43.05 -9.92 -10.87
C LEU A 148 -42.34 -11.29 -10.95
N SER A 149 -43.01 -12.30 -11.51
CA SER A 149 -42.48 -13.64 -11.74
C SER A 149 -42.13 -13.83 -13.23
N ILE A 150 -41.21 -13.00 -13.74
CA ILE A 150 -40.79 -13.00 -15.14
C ILE A 150 -39.66 -14.02 -15.36
N ARG A 151 -39.71 -14.72 -16.49
CA ARG A 151 -38.68 -15.70 -16.92
C ARG A 151 -38.05 -15.27 -18.25
N VAL A 152 -36.90 -15.80 -18.54
CA VAL A 152 -36.26 -15.64 -19.85
C VAL A 152 -37.20 -16.05 -20.96
N GLY A 153 -37.47 -15.14 -21.90
CA GLY A 153 -38.41 -15.31 -23.02
C GLY A 153 -39.73 -14.58 -22.83
N ASP A 154 -40.09 -14.19 -21.62
CA ASP A 154 -41.29 -13.40 -21.36
C ASP A 154 -41.09 -11.93 -21.81
N THR A 155 -42.16 -11.16 -21.79
CA THR A 155 -42.16 -9.70 -22.11
C THR A 155 -42.40 -8.88 -20.85
N LEU A 156 -41.65 -7.79 -20.72
CA LEU A 156 -41.85 -6.79 -19.68
C LEU A 156 -42.29 -5.49 -20.34
N THR A 157 -43.37 -4.90 -19.81
CA THR A 157 -43.87 -3.58 -20.21
C THR A 157 -43.51 -2.56 -19.13
N PHE A 158 -42.92 -1.44 -19.51
CA PHE A 158 -42.52 -0.37 -18.61
C PHE A 158 -42.65 0.98 -19.31
N GLU A 159 -42.87 2.05 -18.55
CA GLU A 159 -42.74 3.43 -19.04
C GLU A 159 -41.26 3.81 -19.01
N GLN A 160 -40.69 4.22 -20.13
CA GLN A 160 -39.37 4.85 -20.17
C GLN A 160 -39.53 6.35 -20.09
N GLY A 161 -38.76 7.02 -19.25
CA GLY A 161 -38.87 8.45 -19.02
C GLY A 161 -37.61 9.00 -18.34
N ASN A 162 -37.71 10.22 -17.87
CA ASN A 162 -36.65 10.88 -17.14
C ASN A 162 -36.98 11.00 -15.66
N ARG A 163 -35.96 10.75 -14.81
CA ARG A 163 -36.06 11.00 -13.38
C ARG A 163 -35.36 12.32 -13.10
N HIS A 164 -36.02 13.22 -12.41
CA HIS A 164 -35.45 14.52 -12.09
C HIS A 164 -35.99 15.06 -10.77
N ILE A 165 -35.28 15.97 -10.18
CA ILE A 165 -35.77 16.87 -9.14
C ILE A 165 -35.78 18.29 -9.69
N VAL A 166 -36.65 19.11 -9.16
CA VAL A 166 -36.60 20.55 -9.40
C VAL A 166 -35.82 21.15 -8.23
N ASP A 167 -34.68 21.76 -8.54
CA ASP A 167 -33.89 22.43 -7.52
C ASP A 167 -34.56 23.70 -7.01
N GLU A 168 -34.01 24.31 -5.99
CA GLU A 168 -34.58 25.52 -5.37
C GLU A 168 -34.63 26.74 -6.30
N LYS A 169 -33.87 26.75 -7.39
CA LYS A 169 -33.90 27.79 -8.42
C LYS A 169 -34.96 27.51 -9.48
N GLY A 170 -35.66 26.37 -9.37
CA GLY A 170 -36.60 25.90 -10.38
C GLY A 170 -35.93 25.27 -11.59
N GLU A 171 -34.66 24.92 -11.50
CA GLU A 171 -33.94 24.21 -12.55
C GLU A 171 -34.16 22.70 -12.42
N ILE A 172 -34.25 22.00 -13.56
CA ILE A 172 -34.41 20.56 -13.61
C ILE A 172 -33.06 19.92 -13.50
N VAL A 173 -32.87 19.09 -12.44
CA VAL A 173 -31.64 18.27 -12.24
C VAL A 173 -32.02 16.81 -12.47
N TYR A 174 -31.51 16.21 -13.53
CA TYR A 174 -31.72 14.81 -13.83
C TYR A 174 -30.97 13.92 -12.84
N LEU A 175 -31.64 12.84 -12.43
CA LEU A 175 -31.11 11.92 -11.43
C LEU A 175 -30.56 10.66 -12.06
N ALA A 176 -29.43 10.19 -11.48
CA ALA A 176 -28.89 8.87 -11.72
C ALA A 176 -28.73 8.13 -10.37
N GLY A 177 -28.97 6.82 -10.36
CA GLY A 177 -28.77 5.98 -9.18
C GLY A 177 -30.03 5.79 -8.33
N ASN A 178 -29.90 5.73 -7.02
CA ASN A 178 -31.00 5.35 -6.12
C ASN A 178 -32.18 6.32 -6.15
N TYR A 179 -33.38 5.76 -5.91
CA TYR A 179 -34.64 6.54 -5.82
C TYR A 179 -34.55 7.59 -4.73
N ARG A 180 -35.11 8.79 -5.04
CA ARG A 180 -35.29 9.88 -4.07
C ARG A 180 -36.76 10.20 -3.89
N SER A 181 -37.20 10.39 -2.65
CA SER A 181 -38.63 10.63 -2.35
C SER A 181 -39.21 11.90 -2.99
N ASN A 182 -38.35 12.89 -3.31
CA ASN A 182 -38.74 14.15 -3.96
C ASN A 182 -38.52 14.13 -5.48
N GLU A 183 -38.20 12.99 -6.08
CA GLU A 183 -38.01 12.90 -7.52
C GLU A 183 -39.36 12.88 -8.25
N VAL A 184 -39.32 13.47 -9.42
CA VAL A 184 -40.42 13.43 -10.37
C VAL A 184 -40.05 12.55 -11.51
N PHE A 185 -40.87 11.57 -11.79
CA PHE A 185 -40.73 10.75 -13.00
C PHE A 185 -41.54 11.42 -14.13
N GLU A 186 -40.86 11.89 -15.15
CA GLU A 186 -41.48 12.45 -16.36
C GLU A 186 -41.66 11.31 -17.39
N PRO A 187 -42.89 10.80 -17.60
CA PRO A 187 -43.11 9.68 -18.48
C PRO A 187 -42.85 10.07 -19.94
N GLY A 188 -42.15 9.22 -20.65
CA GLY A 188 -41.90 9.37 -22.08
C GLY A 188 -42.78 8.41 -22.91
N SER A 189 -42.30 7.23 -23.21
CA SER A 189 -42.97 6.21 -23.99
C SER A 189 -43.23 4.93 -23.20
N GLU A 190 -44.37 4.30 -23.46
CA GLU A 190 -44.60 2.93 -22.97
C GLU A 190 -43.89 1.95 -23.92
N GLU A 191 -42.98 1.15 -23.34
CA GLU A 191 -42.16 0.19 -24.09
C GLU A 191 -42.48 -1.23 -23.64
N THR A 192 -42.50 -2.16 -24.59
CA THR A 192 -42.65 -3.58 -24.32
C THR A 192 -41.46 -4.31 -24.92
N CYS A 193 -40.60 -4.84 -24.07
CA CYS A 193 -39.40 -5.52 -24.49
C CYS A 193 -39.43 -7.01 -24.08
N ARG A 194 -38.71 -7.84 -24.83
CA ARG A 194 -38.52 -9.25 -24.49
C ARG A 194 -37.36 -9.38 -23.48
N VAL A 195 -37.60 -10.07 -22.37
CA VAL A 195 -36.56 -10.39 -21.41
C VAL A 195 -35.72 -11.55 -21.94
N THR A 196 -34.48 -11.26 -22.28
CA THR A 196 -33.52 -12.25 -22.83
C THR A 196 -32.54 -12.74 -21.79
N ALA A 197 -32.35 -12.01 -20.71
CA ALA A 197 -31.54 -12.45 -19.57
C ALA A 197 -32.13 -11.97 -18.24
N ILE A 198 -31.85 -12.74 -17.18
CA ILE A 198 -32.08 -12.35 -15.80
C ILE A 198 -30.71 -12.31 -15.13
N LEU A 199 -30.37 -11.16 -14.56
CA LEU A 199 -29.11 -10.91 -13.90
C LEU A 199 -29.25 -11.30 -12.41
N HIS A 200 -28.34 -12.14 -11.92
CA HIS A 200 -28.31 -12.57 -10.54
C HIS A 200 -27.17 -11.85 -9.80
N GLY A 201 -27.44 -11.37 -8.61
CA GLY A 201 -26.48 -10.75 -7.74
C GLY A 201 -26.64 -9.25 -7.60
N ASN A 202 -26.56 -8.79 -6.35
CA ASN A 202 -26.62 -7.37 -6.01
C ASN A 202 -25.36 -6.70 -6.55
N ARG A 203 -25.48 -5.87 -7.58
CA ARG A 203 -24.35 -5.14 -8.15
C ARG A 203 -24.35 -3.72 -7.63
N PRO A 204 -23.49 -3.37 -6.69
CA PRO A 204 -23.43 -2.01 -6.16
C PRO A 204 -22.93 -0.98 -7.19
N THR A 205 -22.35 -1.41 -8.29
CA THR A 205 -21.68 -0.53 -9.26
C THR A 205 -22.41 -0.35 -10.59
N SER A 206 -23.44 -1.15 -10.89
CA SER A 206 -24.11 -1.05 -12.20
C SER A 206 -25.05 0.13 -12.31
N GLY A 207 -25.69 0.57 -11.22
CA GLY A 207 -26.61 1.72 -11.22
C GLY A 207 -27.82 1.58 -12.13
N PHE A 208 -28.14 0.37 -12.60
CA PHE A 208 -29.26 0.10 -13.48
C PHE A 208 -30.02 -1.17 -13.07
N ASP A 209 -31.33 -1.16 -13.32
CA ASP A 209 -32.23 -2.26 -13.03
C ASP A 209 -32.56 -3.05 -14.31
N LEU A 210 -32.54 -2.38 -15.45
CA LEU A 210 -32.68 -2.95 -16.78
C LEU A 210 -31.49 -2.60 -17.67
N LEU A 211 -31.06 -3.56 -18.49
CA LEU A 211 -30.13 -3.36 -19.61
C LEU A 211 -30.86 -3.56 -20.91
N ARG A 212 -30.86 -2.60 -21.81
CA ARG A 212 -31.51 -2.67 -23.13
C ARG A 212 -30.45 -2.73 -24.23
N GLY A 213 -30.65 -3.58 -25.21
CA GLY A 213 -29.79 -3.62 -26.38
C GLY A 213 -30.00 -2.39 -27.29
N MET A 214 -29.01 -2.11 -28.11
CA MET A 214 -29.05 -1.05 -29.12
C MET A 214 -29.01 -1.64 -30.53
N ASP A 215 -29.84 -1.07 -31.42
CA ASP A 215 -29.81 -1.50 -32.82
C ASP A 215 -28.59 -0.91 -33.56
N GLU A 216 -27.96 -1.67 -34.43
CA GLU A 216 -26.84 -1.20 -35.25
C GLU A 216 -27.26 0.04 -36.07
N GLY A 217 -26.60 1.16 -35.85
CA GLY A 217 -26.81 2.42 -36.58
C GLY A 217 -27.80 3.38 -35.94
N THR A 218 -28.42 3.08 -34.81
CA THR A 218 -29.33 3.96 -34.07
C THR A 218 -28.59 4.79 -33.02
N PHE A 219 -27.51 5.48 -33.42
CA PHE A 219 -26.95 6.45 -32.51
C PHE A 219 -27.61 7.82 -32.69
N PRO A 220 -28.41 8.29 -31.73
CA PRO A 220 -28.59 9.71 -31.55
C PRO A 220 -27.21 10.37 -31.39
N ASP A 221 -27.14 11.68 -31.70
CA ASP A 221 -25.86 12.43 -31.58
C ASP A 221 -24.95 11.86 -30.47
N LEU A 222 -23.79 11.28 -30.82
CA LEU A 222 -22.87 10.61 -29.91
C LEU A 222 -22.27 11.52 -28.83
N LYS A 223 -22.77 12.75 -28.69
CA LYS A 223 -22.42 13.68 -27.62
C LYS A 223 -22.79 13.13 -26.23
N ASP A 224 -23.85 12.36 -26.16
CA ASP A 224 -24.34 11.77 -24.91
C ASP A 224 -23.97 10.28 -24.77
N ALA A 225 -23.16 9.75 -25.67
CA ALA A 225 -22.68 8.38 -25.62
C ALA A 225 -21.24 8.30 -25.14
N GLU A 226 -20.93 7.17 -24.50
CA GLU A 226 -19.58 6.76 -24.08
C GLU A 226 -19.10 5.65 -25.01
N VAL A 227 -17.95 5.85 -25.63
CA VAL A 227 -17.28 4.84 -26.46
C VAL A 227 -16.14 4.22 -25.66
N ARG A 228 -16.32 2.98 -25.25
CA ARG A 228 -15.35 2.21 -24.47
C ARG A 228 -14.46 1.41 -25.39
N ILE A 229 -13.21 1.26 -25.04
CA ILE A 229 -12.24 0.49 -25.80
C ILE A 229 -11.43 -0.46 -24.95
N THR A 230 -11.20 -1.64 -25.52
CA THR A 230 -10.22 -2.63 -25.02
C THR A 230 -9.10 -2.78 -26.03
N LEU A 231 -7.85 -2.59 -25.62
CA LEU A 231 -6.68 -2.77 -26.50
C LEU A 231 -6.33 -4.26 -26.67
N LYS A 232 -5.93 -4.68 -27.87
CA LYS A 232 -5.41 -6.04 -28.14
C LYS A 232 -4.18 -6.39 -27.32
N HIS A 233 -3.33 -5.42 -27.06
CA HIS A 233 -2.12 -5.58 -26.27
C HIS A 233 -2.05 -4.48 -25.23
N CYS A 234 -2.50 -4.77 -24.04
CA CYS A 234 -2.37 -3.86 -22.90
C CYS A 234 -1.11 -4.21 -22.11
N ASP A 235 -0.10 -3.37 -22.21
CA ASP A 235 1.19 -3.49 -21.51
C ASP A 235 1.64 -2.14 -20.95
N THR A 236 2.90 -2.04 -20.53
CA THR A 236 3.48 -0.79 -19.99
C THR A 236 3.39 0.42 -20.93
N THR A 237 3.00 0.23 -22.19
CA THR A 237 2.83 1.30 -23.18
C THR A 237 1.37 1.67 -23.42
N ALA A 238 0.42 1.03 -22.72
CA ALA A 238 -1.02 1.16 -22.97
C ALA A 238 -1.52 2.61 -22.92
N ILE A 239 -1.16 3.38 -21.89
CA ILE A 239 -1.54 4.81 -21.79
C ILE A 239 -1.01 5.61 -22.99
N ARG A 240 0.21 5.33 -23.43
CA ARG A 240 0.78 5.99 -24.61
C ARG A 240 0.05 5.61 -25.89
N GLN A 241 -0.37 4.34 -26.01
CA GLN A 241 -1.18 3.87 -27.13
C GLN A 241 -2.55 4.55 -27.15
N ILE A 242 -3.25 4.61 -26.02
CA ILE A 242 -4.57 5.27 -25.90
C ILE A 242 -4.46 6.76 -26.25
N ARG A 243 -3.46 7.45 -25.72
CA ARG A 243 -3.20 8.87 -26.08
C ARG A 243 -2.87 9.07 -27.54
N ALA A 244 -2.16 8.14 -28.13
CA ALA A 244 -1.86 8.20 -29.58
C ALA A 244 -3.14 7.99 -30.40
N ILE A 245 -4.01 7.06 -30.01
CA ILE A 245 -5.32 6.85 -30.61
C ILE A 245 -6.19 8.10 -30.49
N ALA A 246 -6.35 8.63 -29.27
CA ALA A 246 -7.13 9.85 -29.05
C ALA A 246 -6.65 11.02 -29.90
N LYS A 247 -5.34 11.25 -29.95
CA LYS A 247 -4.74 12.31 -30.77
C LYS A 247 -4.92 12.09 -32.25
N GLU A 248 -4.74 10.86 -32.74
CA GLU A 248 -4.85 10.52 -34.18
C GLU A 248 -6.27 10.73 -34.68
N TYR A 249 -7.27 10.41 -33.87
CA TYR A 249 -8.67 10.56 -34.21
C TYR A 249 -9.28 11.92 -33.77
N GLY A 250 -8.50 12.77 -33.11
CA GLY A 250 -8.95 14.12 -32.70
C GLY A 250 -9.96 14.08 -31.54
N ILE A 251 -9.83 13.08 -30.65
CA ILE A 251 -10.67 12.92 -29.46
C ILE A 251 -10.01 13.68 -28.31
N GLU A 252 -10.71 14.67 -27.76
CA GLU A 252 -10.18 15.53 -26.71
C GLU A 252 -10.50 15.05 -25.30
N LYS A 253 -11.68 14.43 -25.11
CA LYS A 253 -12.18 13.98 -23.82
C LYS A 253 -12.13 12.47 -23.71
N TYR A 254 -11.38 11.97 -22.75
CA TYR A 254 -11.29 10.55 -22.46
C TYR A 254 -10.84 10.31 -21.03
N ASP A 255 -11.30 9.21 -20.48
CA ASP A 255 -10.86 8.68 -19.19
C ASP A 255 -10.13 7.36 -19.36
N LEU A 256 -9.18 7.11 -18.45
CA LEU A 256 -8.38 5.89 -18.41
C LEU A 256 -8.85 5.02 -17.24
N ASN A 257 -8.99 3.72 -17.44
CA ASN A 257 -9.10 2.80 -16.32
C ASN A 257 -7.75 2.73 -15.60
N THR A 258 -7.54 3.65 -14.65
CA THR A 258 -6.27 3.81 -13.95
C THR A 258 -5.90 2.59 -13.13
N GLU A 259 -6.86 1.89 -12.55
CA GLU A 259 -6.64 0.69 -11.74
C GLU A 259 -6.18 -0.48 -12.63
N TYR A 260 -6.81 -0.66 -13.78
CA TYR A 260 -6.35 -1.65 -14.75
C TYR A 260 -4.97 -1.31 -15.29
N MET A 261 -4.72 -0.03 -15.63
CA MET A 261 -3.40 0.44 -16.12
C MET A 261 -2.28 0.15 -15.12
N LEU A 262 -2.54 0.29 -13.82
CA LEU A 262 -1.59 -0.07 -12.77
C LEU A 262 -1.23 -1.56 -12.80
N SER A 263 -2.19 -2.42 -13.08
CA SER A 263 -1.99 -3.88 -13.12
C SER A 263 -1.01 -4.31 -14.20
N VAL A 264 -0.92 -3.55 -15.27
CA VAL A 264 0.02 -3.77 -16.39
C VAL A 264 1.26 -2.88 -16.32
N PHE A 265 1.43 -2.14 -15.21
CA PHE A 265 2.54 -1.22 -14.99
C PHE A 265 2.62 -0.07 -16.02
N ALA A 266 1.51 0.29 -16.61
CA ALA A 266 1.39 1.50 -17.40
C ALA A 266 1.20 2.68 -16.43
N LEU A 267 2.22 3.55 -16.32
CA LEU A 267 2.22 4.68 -15.39
C LEU A 267 2.16 5.98 -16.17
N ASP A 268 1.33 6.89 -15.68
CA ASP A 268 1.26 8.27 -16.14
C ASP A 268 1.96 9.22 -15.15
N ASP A 269 2.26 10.44 -15.60
CA ASP A 269 2.84 11.49 -14.75
C ASP A 269 1.90 11.94 -13.63
N SER A 270 0.58 11.76 -13.78
CA SER A 270 -0.45 12.02 -12.77
C SER A 270 -0.50 10.97 -11.65
N ALA A 271 0.19 9.83 -11.81
CA ALA A 271 0.19 8.71 -10.85
C ALA A 271 1.14 8.92 -9.66
N GLY A 272 1.14 10.10 -9.02
CA GLY A 272 2.08 10.48 -7.97
C GLY A 272 2.18 9.47 -6.81
N THR A 273 1.04 9.03 -6.26
CA THR A 273 0.98 8.07 -5.15
C THR A 273 1.54 6.70 -5.54
N TYR A 274 1.18 6.19 -6.71
CA TYR A 274 1.65 4.88 -7.19
C TYR A 274 3.13 4.89 -7.57
N ARG A 275 3.63 6.02 -8.09
CA ARG A 275 5.07 6.23 -8.33
C ARG A 275 5.87 6.08 -7.04
N SER A 276 5.35 6.58 -5.92
CA SER A 276 5.97 6.44 -4.61
C SER A 276 6.10 4.96 -4.19
N LEU A 277 5.07 4.14 -4.42
CA LEU A 277 5.12 2.69 -4.15
C LEU A 277 6.20 1.99 -4.98
N PHE A 278 6.35 2.32 -6.27
CA PHE A 278 7.41 1.76 -7.11
C PHE A 278 8.81 2.20 -6.67
N VAL A 279 8.98 3.43 -6.23
CA VAL A 279 10.24 3.92 -5.68
C VAL A 279 10.60 3.16 -4.41
N ILE A 280 9.65 2.95 -3.50
CA ILE A 280 9.85 2.16 -2.27
C ILE A 280 10.26 0.72 -2.61
N MET A 281 9.56 0.09 -3.56
CA MET A 281 9.89 -1.25 -4.03
C MET A 281 11.30 -1.32 -4.62
N ALA A 282 11.67 -0.36 -5.46
CA ALA A 282 13.00 -0.28 -6.04
C ALA A 282 14.08 -0.13 -4.95
N ILE A 283 13.85 0.72 -3.95
CA ILE A 283 14.72 0.88 -2.80
C ILE A 283 14.88 -0.44 -2.05
N ALA A 284 13.78 -1.14 -1.75
CA ALA A 284 13.79 -2.43 -1.07
C ALA A 284 14.60 -3.47 -1.87
N LEU A 285 14.41 -3.53 -3.19
CA LEU A 285 15.15 -4.43 -4.07
C LEU A 285 16.65 -4.12 -4.07
N VAL A 286 17.03 -2.84 -4.20
CA VAL A 286 18.44 -2.41 -4.14
C VAL A 286 19.09 -2.82 -2.82
N ILE A 287 18.38 -2.62 -1.71
CA ILE A 287 18.84 -2.99 -0.38
C ILE A 287 19.09 -4.51 -0.29
N VAL A 288 18.16 -5.33 -0.82
CA VAL A 288 18.32 -6.80 -0.86
C VAL A 288 19.51 -7.19 -1.71
N ILE A 289 19.71 -6.57 -2.86
CA ILE A 289 20.86 -6.82 -3.73
C ILE A 289 22.15 -6.50 -2.98
N ILE A 290 22.26 -5.34 -2.33
CA ILE A 290 23.46 -4.95 -1.56
C ILE A 290 23.76 -5.96 -0.45
N THR A 291 22.75 -6.36 0.32
CA THR A 291 22.89 -7.33 1.41
C THR A 291 23.35 -8.69 0.88
N SER A 292 22.77 -9.13 -0.23
CA SER A 292 23.10 -10.38 -0.91
C SER A 292 24.52 -10.36 -1.46
N VAL A 293 24.93 -9.24 -2.07
CA VAL A 293 26.31 -9.05 -2.54
C VAL A 293 27.30 -9.18 -1.37
N VAL A 294 27.04 -8.52 -0.25
CA VAL A 294 27.92 -8.60 0.94
C VAL A 294 28.02 -10.04 1.45
N LEU A 295 26.90 -10.77 1.52
CA LEU A 295 26.86 -12.18 1.94
C LEU A 295 27.72 -13.07 1.01
N ILE A 296 27.51 -12.95 -0.30
CA ILE A 296 28.17 -13.80 -1.29
C ILE A 296 29.64 -13.44 -1.40
N VAL A 297 30.03 -12.14 -1.40
CA VAL A 297 31.43 -11.68 -1.36
C VAL A 297 32.15 -12.26 -0.15
N ASN A 298 31.49 -12.27 1.01
CA ASN A 298 32.06 -12.80 2.24
C ASN A 298 32.26 -14.31 2.14
N SER A 299 31.26 -15.05 1.64
CA SER A 299 31.33 -16.51 1.46
C SER A 299 32.43 -16.93 0.47
N ILE A 300 32.48 -16.31 -0.71
CA ILE A 300 33.52 -16.61 -1.73
C ILE A 300 34.90 -16.09 -1.29
N GLY A 301 34.94 -14.94 -0.60
CA GLY A 301 36.18 -14.40 -0.06
C GLY A 301 36.85 -15.32 0.96
N MET A 302 36.06 -16.01 1.78
CA MET A 302 36.55 -17.04 2.69
C MET A 302 37.03 -18.28 1.93
N SER A 303 36.32 -18.69 0.86
CA SER A 303 36.76 -19.73 -0.07
C SER A 303 38.14 -19.43 -0.63
N LEU A 304 38.33 -18.21 -1.06
CA LEU A 304 39.60 -17.76 -1.60
C LEU A 304 40.71 -17.81 -0.54
N ALA A 305 40.43 -17.40 0.69
CA ALA A 305 41.48 -17.38 1.75
C ALA A 305 42.07 -18.77 2.05
N GLU A 306 41.24 -19.82 2.05
CA GLU A 306 41.71 -21.20 2.22
C GLU A 306 42.46 -21.73 0.98
N ARG A 307 42.09 -21.28 -0.20
CA ARG A 307 42.68 -21.68 -1.47
C ARG A 307 43.95 -20.88 -1.82
N MET A 308 44.34 -19.91 -1.01
CA MET A 308 45.49 -19.06 -1.35
C MET A 308 46.77 -19.90 -1.59
N ARG A 309 47.01 -20.91 -0.76
CA ARG A 309 48.17 -21.83 -0.92
C ARG A 309 48.08 -22.62 -2.24
N TYR A 310 46.88 -23.15 -2.55
CA TYR A 310 46.62 -23.86 -3.80
C TYR A 310 46.76 -22.97 -5.04
N LEU A 311 46.20 -21.76 -5.03
CA LEU A 311 46.32 -20.80 -6.12
C LEU A 311 47.77 -20.29 -6.27
N GLY A 312 48.52 -20.24 -5.19
CA GLY A 312 49.96 -19.95 -5.19
C GLY A 312 50.78 -21.08 -5.82
N MET A 313 50.48 -22.35 -5.52
CA MET A 313 51.08 -23.50 -6.18
C MET A 313 50.77 -23.54 -7.69
N LEU A 314 49.54 -23.25 -8.07
CA LEU A 314 49.16 -23.09 -9.49
C LEU A 314 49.95 -21.98 -10.17
N ALA A 315 50.16 -20.86 -9.46
CA ALA A 315 50.96 -19.75 -9.98
C ALA A 315 52.44 -20.12 -10.14
N SER A 316 53.01 -20.98 -9.25
CA SER A 316 54.40 -21.47 -9.38
C SER A 316 54.57 -22.41 -10.59
N VAL A 317 53.53 -23.09 -11.03
CA VAL A 317 53.51 -23.94 -12.23
C VAL A 317 53.13 -23.14 -13.49
N GLY A 318 52.99 -21.80 -13.38
CA GLY A 318 52.77 -20.90 -14.52
C GLY A 318 51.34 -20.49 -14.80
N ALA A 319 50.41 -20.71 -13.86
CA ALA A 319 49.03 -20.21 -14.03
C ALA A 319 48.96 -18.67 -14.05
N THR A 320 48.38 -18.12 -15.09
CA THR A 320 48.22 -16.67 -15.26
C THR A 320 47.19 -16.06 -14.29
N GLY A 321 47.29 -14.77 -14.01
CA GLY A 321 46.30 -14.05 -13.20
C GLY A 321 44.89 -14.14 -13.77
N ARG A 322 44.75 -14.21 -15.11
CA ARG A 322 43.45 -14.40 -15.78
C ARG A 322 42.86 -15.77 -15.47
N GLN A 323 43.64 -16.81 -15.57
CA GLN A 323 43.20 -18.18 -15.24
C GLN A 323 42.76 -18.34 -13.78
N LYS A 324 43.45 -17.71 -12.83
CA LYS A 324 43.04 -17.68 -11.40
C LYS A 324 41.73 -16.95 -11.22
N ARG A 325 41.52 -15.83 -11.91
CA ARG A 325 40.27 -15.08 -11.90
C ARG A 325 39.12 -15.89 -12.47
N ASP A 326 39.32 -16.53 -13.62
CA ASP A 326 38.31 -17.35 -14.31
C ASP A 326 37.90 -18.58 -13.48
N SER A 327 38.79 -19.13 -12.64
CA SER A 327 38.44 -20.18 -11.65
C SER A 327 37.38 -19.70 -10.63
N ILE A 328 37.50 -18.46 -10.15
CA ILE A 328 36.56 -17.91 -9.17
C ILE A 328 35.22 -17.55 -9.85
N PHE A 329 35.25 -17.04 -11.08
CA PHE A 329 34.00 -16.83 -11.85
C PHE A 329 33.27 -18.15 -12.14
N PHE A 330 34.02 -19.20 -12.49
CA PHE A 330 33.46 -20.53 -12.71
C PHE A 330 32.83 -21.10 -11.42
N GLU A 331 33.49 -20.89 -10.27
CA GLU A 331 32.91 -21.25 -8.97
C GLU A 331 31.57 -20.54 -8.73
N GLY A 332 31.52 -19.21 -8.89
CA GLY A 332 30.31 -18.45 -8.77
C GLY A 332 29.19 -18.90 -9.71
N MET A 333 29.54 -19.22 -10.96
CA MET A 333 28.60 -19.76 -11.96
C MET A 333 28.01 -21.10 -11.52
N VAL A 334 28.84 -22.07 -11.10
CA VAL A 334 28.39 -23.40 -10.63
C VAL A 334 27.47 -23.28 -9.42
N LEU A 335 27.82 -22.43 -8.46
CA LEU A 335 27.02 -22.18 -7.27
C LEU A 335 25.70 -21.48 -7.64
N GLY A 336 25.73 -20.57 -8.61
CA GLY A 336 24.54 -19.87 -9.12
C GLY A 336 23.57 -20.77 -9.87
N ILE A 337 24.06 -21.69 -10.71
CA ILE A 337 23.24 -22.66 -11.45
C ILE A 337 22.40 -23.53 -10.48
N ILE A 338 22.90 -23.81 -9.28
CA ILE A 338 22.16 -24.57 -8.27
C ILE A 338 21.35 -23.64 -7.36
N GLY A 339 21.95 -22.53 -6.93
CA GLY A 339 21.36 -21.63 -5.94
C GLY A 339 20.17 -20.82 -6.49
N ILE A 340 20.22 -20.37 -7.76
CA ILE A 340 19.13 -19.58 -8.37
C ILE A 340 17.83 -20.39 -8.48
N PRO A 341 17.81 -21.61 -9.07
CA PRO A 341 16.58 -22.39 -9.13
C PRO A 341 16.01 -22.75 -7.75
N LEU A 342 16.87 -23.10 -6.80
CA LEU A 342 16.45 -23.36 -5.42
C LEU A 342 15.82 -22.11 -4.77
N GLY A 343 16.45 -20.96 -4.97
CA GLY A 343 15.94 -19.69 -4.45
C GLY A 343 14.62 -19.28 -5.11
N LEU A 344 14.49 -19.47 -6.42
CA LEU A 344 13.25 -19.22 -7.15
C LEU A 344 12.10 -20.09 -6.61
N LEU A 345 12.34 -21.38 -6.41
CA LEU A 345 11.35 -22.28 -5.83
C LEU A 345 10.94 -21.85 -4.40
N LEU A 346 11.92 -21.58 -3.54
CA LEU A 346 11.64 -21.13 -2.17
C LEU A 346 10.89 -19.81 -2.15
N GLY A 347 11.25 -18.86 -3.02
CA GLY A 347 10.56 -17.58 -3.16
C GLY A 347 9.14 -17.75 -3.67
N TYR A 348 8.93 -18.58 -4.69
CA TYR A 348 7.60 -18.88 -5.23
C TYR A 348 6.69 -19.51 -4.18
N PHE A 349 7.17 -20.58 -3.49
CA PHE A 349 6.36 -21.23 -2.45
C PHE A 349 6.09 -20.28 -1.27
N GLY A 350 7.07 -19.50 -0.84
CA GLY A 350 6.88 -18.49 0.20
C GLY A 350 5.81 -17.46 -0.18
N THR A 351 5.92 -16.91 -1.40
CA THR A 351 4.92 -15.95 -1.91
C THR A 351 3.54 -16.59 -2.04
N ARG A 352 3.48 -17.85 -2.53
CA ARG A 352 2.19 -18.56 -2.67
C ARG A 352 1.49 -18.77 -1.32
N VAL A 353 2.22 -19.17 -0.28
CA VAL A 353 1.65 -19.34 1.06
C VAL A 353 1.16 -18.00 1.62
N THR A 354 1.96 -16.95 1.45
CA THR A 354 1.60 -15.60 1.91
C THR A 354 0.36 -15.09 1.18
N MET A 355 0.33 -15.15 -0.15
CA MET A 355 -0.81 -14.68 -0.96
C MET A 355 -2.08 -15.51 -0.74
N ALA A 356 -1.96 -16.82 -0.52
CA ALA A 356 -3.12 -17.67 -0.19
C ALA A 356 -3.69 -17.34 1.20
N TYR A 357 -2.84 -17.02 2.18
CA TYR A 357 -3.29 -16.58 3.51
C TYR A 357 -4.00 -15.23 3.43
N LEU A 358 -3.39 -14.28 2.73
CA LEU A 358 -3.91 -12.94 2.57
C LEU A 358 -5.22 -12.91 1.79
N GLY A 359 -5.28 -13.64 0.66
CA GLY A 359 -6.49 -13.72 -0.14
C GLY A 359 -7.68 -14.31 0.60
N ARG A 360 -7.43 -15.28 1.51
CA ARG A 360 -8.51 -15.79 2.39
C ARG A 360 -9.02 -14.71 3.35
N LYS A 361 -8.12 -13.90 3.90
CA LYS A 361 -8.52 -12.79 4.80
C LYS A 361 -9.29 -11.70 4.06
N VAL A 362 -8.93 -11.41 2.82
CA VAL A 362 -9.66 -10.49 1.94
C VAL A 362 -11.08 -11.01 1.64
N LEU A 363 -11.21 -12.30 1.37
CA LEU A 363 -12.51 -12.94 1.12
C LEU A 363 -13.38 -13.06 2.38
N GLU A 364 -12.77 -13.37 3.54
CA GLU A 364 -13.47 -13.46 4.85
C GLU A 364 -14.07 -12.12 5.28
N ALA A 365 -13.51 -11.01 4.82
CA ALA A 365 -14.00 -9.68 5.17
C ALA A 365 -15.07 -9.14 4.22
N ASP A 366 -15.46 -9.89 3.19
CA ASP A 366 -16.50 -9.57 2.19
C ASP A 366 -16.40 -8.16 1.54
N ILE A 367 -15.21 -7.58 1.59
CA ILE A 367 -14.94 -6.21 1.14
C ILE A 367 -15.04 -6.09 -0.39
N LEU A 368 -14.83 -7.20 -1.07
CA LEU A 368 -14.83 -7.29 -2.52
C LEU A 368 -16.10 -8.00 -2.96
N ARG A 369 -17.22 -7.30 -2.92
CA ARG A 369 -18.47 -7.76 -3.54
C ARG A 369 -18.19 -8.01 -5.02
N GLY A 370 -18.27 -9.27 -5.46
CA GLY A 370 -17.90 -9.71 -6.80
C GLY A 370 -16.68 -10.63 -6.86
N ALA A 371 -15.86 -10.72 -5.79
CA ALA A 371 -14.72 -11.64 -5.73
C ALA A 371 -15.09 -13.11 -5.44
N GLU A 372 -16.36 -13.47 -5.50
CA GLU A 372 -16.84 -14.84 -5.25
C GLU A 372 -16.18 -15.90 -6.17
N GLY A 373 -15.74 -15.49 -7.35
CA GLY A 373 -14.95 -16.34 -8.26
C GLY A 373 -13.56 -16.72 -7.74
N MET A 374 -13.04 -16.01 -6.71
CA MET A 374 -11.67 -16.18 -6.18
C MET A 374 -11.58 -17.10 -4.97
N ARG A 375 -12.37 -18.17 -4.88
CA ARG A 375 -12.42 -19.13 -3.74
C ARG A 375 -11.06 -19.69 -3.28
N GLY A 376 -9.96 -19.44 -3.98
CA GLY A 376 -8.61 -19.95 -3.69
C GLY A 376 -7.60 -18.95 -3.09
N GLY A 377 -7.98 -17.71 -2.84
CA GLY A 377 -7.06 -16.62 -2.43
C GLY A 377 -6.37 -15.94 -3.62
N ILE A 378 -5.51 -14.96 -3.37
CA ILE A 378 -4.79 -14.21 -4.41
C ILE A 378 -3.86 -15.16 -5.20
N PRO A 379 -4.06 -15.35 -6.50
CA PRO A 379 -3.21 -16.24 -7.29
C PRO A 379 -1.82 -15.63 -7.50
N VAL A 380 -0.78 -16.44 -7.30
CA VAL A 380 0.58 -16.01 -7.66
C VAL A 380 0.75 -16.10 -9.17
N THR A 381 0.80 -14.95 -9.80
CA THR A 381 1.00 -14.86 -11.25
C THR A 381 2.48 -14.97 -11.58
N CYS A 382 2.86 -16.01 -12.31
CA CYS A 382 4.24 -16.32 -12.68
C CYS A 382 4.40 -16.26 -14.21
N SER A 383 4.73 -15.09 -14.72
CA SER A 383 4.99 -14.91 -16.15
C SER A 383 6.46 -15.23 -16.48
N PHE A 384 6.74 -15.72 -17.69
CA PHE A 384 8.10 -15.98 -18.16
C PHE A 384 8.99 -14.74 -18.08
N ARG A 385 8.45 -13.55 -18.36
CA ARG A 385 9.17 -12.26 -18.25
C ARG A 385 9.62 -11.97 -16.81
N VAL A 386 8.76 -12.26 -15.83
CA VAL A 386 9.04 -12.07 -14.40
C VAL A 386 10.11 -13.04 -13.92
N ILE A 387 10.01 -14.34 -14.32
CA ILE A 387 11.04 -15.33 -14.00
C ILE A 387 12.38 -14.90 -14.58
N LEU A 388 12.41 -14.48 -15.83
CA LEU A 388 13.61 -14.04 -16.52
C LEU A 388 14.24 -12.81 -15.81
N ALA A 389 13.42 -11.84 -15.37
CA ALA A 389 13.89 -10.68 -14.62
C ALA A 389 14.54 -11.09 -13.29
N ILE A 390 13.91 -12.02 -12.54
CA ILE A 390 14.46 -12.56 -11.29
C ILE A 390 15.80 -13.25 -11.53
N VAL A 391 15.88 -14.09 -12.57
CA VAL A 391 17.12 -14.82 -12.92
C VAL A 391 18.22 -13.82 -13.30
N ILE A 392 17.91 -12.80 -14.10
CA ILE A 392 18.87 -11.75 -14.51
C ILE A 392 19.35 -10.97 -13.28
N CYS A 393 18.46 -10.50 -12.41
CA CYS A 393 18.82 -9.79 -11.20
C CYS A 393 19.68 -10.64 -10.26
N SER A 394 19.35 -11.91 -10.09
CA SER A 394 20.11 -12.84 -9.25
C SER A 394 21.48 -13.16 -9.85
N ALA A 395 21.57 -13.39 -11.16
CA ALA A 395 22.82 -13.59 -11.85
C ALA A 395 23.72 -12.36 -11.78
N PHE A 396 23.16 -11.17 -11.95
CA PHE A 396 23.87 -9.89 -11.80
C PHE A 396 24.41 -9.70 -10.38
N THR A 397 23.60 -10.02 -9.36
CA THR A 397 24.02 -10.01 -7.95
C THR A 397 25.21 -10.93 -7.70
N ILE A 398 25.18 -12.17 -8.24
CA ILE A 398 26.28 -13.12 -8.12
C ILE A 398 27.51 -12.57 -8.86
N LEU A 399 27.34 -12.05 -10.07
CA LEU A 399 28.45 -11.52 -10.88
C LEU A 399 29.18 -10.40 -10.13
N ILE A 400 28.45 -9.42 -9.59
CA ILE A 400 29.04 -8.34 -8.78
C ILE A 400 29.77 -8.90 -7.56
N SER A 401 29.16 -9.88 -6.92
CA SER A 401 29.72 -10.50 -5.70
C SER A 401 31.02 -11.22 -5.96
N VAL A 402 31.17 -11.81 -7.14
CA VAL A 402 32.39 -12.58 -7.52
C VAL A 402 33.54 -11.67 -7.95
N LEU A 403 33.25 -10.46 -8.44
CA LEU A 403 34.25 -9.52 -8.97
C LEU A 403 35.40 -9.24 -7.97
N VAL A 404 35.04 -8.89 -6.72
CA VAL A 404 36.04 -8.54 -5.69
C VAL A 404 36.94 -9.72 -5.31
N PRO A 405 36.43 -10.93 -4.98
CA PRO A 405 37.25 -12.11 -4.77
C PRO A 405 38.09 -12.51 -5.99
N ALA A 406 37.52 -12.44 -7.19
CA ALA A 406 38.20 -12.79 -8.43
C ALA A 406 39.41 -11.87 -8.71
N TRP A 407 39.24 -10.55 -8.48
CA TRP A 407 40.32 -9.58 -8.61
C TRP A 407 41.41 -9.83 -7.56
N LYS A 408 41.05 -10.15 -6.31
CA LYS A 408 42.05 -10.54 -5.29
C LYS A 408 42.80 -11.82 -5.66
N ALA A 409 42.10 -12.83 -6.20
CA ALA A 409 42.70 -14.08 -6.65
C ALA A 409 43.77 -13.87 -7.76
N SER A 410 43.47 -12.94 -8.71
CA SER A 410 44.40 -12.66 -9.80
C SER A 410 45.76 -12.11 -9.35
N LYS A 411 45.81 -11.44 -8.18
CA LYS A 411 46.99 -10.79 -7.63
C LYS A 411 47.82 -11.68 -6.69
N ILE A 412 47.43 -12.93 -6.42
CA ILE A 412 48.15 -13.84 -5.54
C ILE A 412 49.48 -14.24 -6.21
N MET A 413 50.59 -13.93 -5.54
CA MET A 413 51.95 -14.35 -5.98
C MET A 413 52.34 -15.69 -5.34
N PRO A 414 53.19 -16.51 -6.03
CA PRO A 414 53.69 -17.79 -5.48
C PRO A 414 54.38 -17.64 -4.12
N ILE A 415 55.17 -16.59 -3.97
CA ILE A 415 55.94 -16.30 -2.75
C ILE A 415 55.01 -15.96 -1.58
N ASP A 416 53.97 -15.18 -1.81
CA ASP A 416 53.02 -14.79 -0.76
C ASP A 416 52.22 -15.98 -0.26
N ALA A 417 51.90 -16.93 -1.15
CA ALA A 417 51.18 -18.15 -0.84
C ALA A 417 52.00 -19.21 -0.09
N LEU A 418 53.30 -19.29 -0.36
CA LEU A 418 54.20 -20.25 0.29
C LEU A 418 54.74 -19.75 1.64
N ARG A 419 54.89 -18.44 1.80
CA ARG A 419 55.46 -17.83 3.01
C ARG A 419 54.52 -17.80 4.21
N GLU A 420 53.26 -18.17 4.12
CA GLU A 420 52.23 -18.02 5.19
C GLU A 420 52.28 -16.70 5.99
N ASN A 421 53.20 -15.81 5.63
CA ASN A 421 53.37 -14.50 6.24
C ASN A 421 52.28 -13.54 5.70
N ASN A 422 51.05 -13.79 6.10
CA ASN A 422 50.11 -12.68 6.29
C ASN A 422 50.66 -11.81 7.44
N THR A 423 51.78 -11.15 7.22
CA THR A 423 52.25 -10.08 8.07
C THR A 423 51.22 -8.96 7.96
N ILE A 424 50.25 -9.04 8.84
CA ILE A 424 49.33 -7.95 9.06
C ILE A 424 50.24 -6.78 9.47
N LYS A 425 50.47 -5.84 8.55
CA LYS A 425 51.29 -4.63 8.80
C LYS A 425 50.50 -3.68 9.73
N VAL A 426 50.34 -4.07 10.99
CA VAL A 426 49.75 -3.24 12.02
C VAL A 426 50.89 -2.56 12.76
N LYS A 427 50.90 -1.23 12.75
CA LYS A 427 51.84 -0.46 13.52
C LYS A 427 51.56 -0.66 15.01
N ALA A 428 52.60 -0.81 15.83
CA ALA A 428 52.47 -1.00 17.29
C ALA A 428 51.60 0.11 17.95
N LYS A 429 51.60 1.32 17.38
CA LYS A 429 50.77 2.45 17.82
C LYS A 429 49.26 2.19 17.67
N ASP A 430 48.84 1.42 16.65
CA ASP A 430 47.43 1.11 16.38
C ASP A 430 46.87 0.04 17.32
N LEU A 431 47.74 -0.72 18.01
CA LEU A 431 47.40 -1.75 19.00
C LEU A 431 47.32 -1.22 20.45
N ARG A 432 47.59 0.06 20.68
CA ARG A 432 47.40 0.64 22.00
C ARG A 432 45.94 0.57 22.42
N THR A 433 45.69 0.06 23.62
CA THR A 433 44.39 -0.06 24.25
C THR A 433 44.30 0.89 25.41
N SER A 434 43.06 1.45 25.61
CA SER A 434 42.79 2.23 26.83
C SER A 434 42.87 1.32 28.06
N PRO A 435 43.52 1.76 29.17
CA PRO A 435 43.53 0.99 30.41
C PRO A 435 42.14 0.72 30.98
N VAL A 436 41.12 1.51 30.60
CA VAL A 436 39.74 1.31 30.99
C VAL A 436 39.19 -0.05 30.54
N ILE A 437 39.52 -0.51 29.32
CA ILE A 437 39.08 -1.80 28.80
C ILE A 437 39.65 -2.96 29.65
N ARG A 438 40.89 -2.84 30.07
CA ARG A 438 41.52 -3.84 30.92
C ARG A 438 40.92 -3.85 32.33
N ASN A 439 40.61 -2.68 32.90
CA ASN A 439 40.05 -2.57 34.23
C ASN A 439 38.58 -3.12 34.29
N ILE A 440 37.78 -2.92 33.21
CA ILE A 440 36.37 -3.37 33.17
C ILE A 440 36.27 -4.86 32.78
N PHE A 441 36.97 -5.28 31.75
CA PHE A 441 36.81 -6.60 31.11
C PHE A 441 37.98 -7.59 31.38
N GLY A 442 39.02 -7.17 32.09
CA GLY A 442 40.18 -7.96 32.34
C GLY A 442 41.14 -8.06 31.14
N TYR A 443 42.12 -8.94 31.23
CA TYR A 443 43.09 -9.16 30.15
C TYR A 443 42.42 -9.84 28.94
N GLU A 444 41.36 -10.61 29.14
CA GLU A 444 40.62 -11.26 28.06
C GLU A 444 39.93 -10.21 27.20
N GLY A 445 39.40 -9.13 27.79
CA GLY A 445 38.79 -8.01 27.08
C GLY A 445 39.84 -7.19 26.31
N GLU A 446 41.02 -7.00 26.88
CA GLU A 446 42.13 -6.34 26.18
C GLU A 446 42.55 -7.14 24.94
N LEU A 447 42.67 -8.45 25.08
CA LEU A 447 43.00 -9.35 23.96
C LEU A 447 41.89 -9.34 22.89
N ALA A 448 40.64 -9.41 23.29
CA ALA A 448 39.51 -9.33 22.36
C ALA A 448 39.51 -8.04 21.54
N TYR A 449 39.76 -6.90 22.18
CA TYR A 449 39.84 -5.61 21.52
C TYR A 449 41.02 -5.48 20.56
N LYS A 450 42.20 -5.96 20.98
CA LYS A 450 43.41 -6.04 20.14
C LYS A 450 43.19 -6.94 18.92
N ASN A 451 42.47 -8.04 19.11
CA ASN A 451 42.13 -8.95 18.01
C ASN A 451 41.22 -8.26 16.97
N ILE A 452 40.23 -7.53 17.40
CA ILE A 452 39.34 -6.77 16.50
C ILE A 452 40.14 -5.73 15.70
N LYS A 453 41.02 -4.97 16.35
CA LYS A 453 41.85 -3.99 15.66
C LYS A 453 42.82 -4.66 14.66
N ARG A 454 43.36 -5.81 15.03
CA ARG A 454 44.26 -6.59 14.18
C ARG A 454 43.59 -7.20 12.98
N ASN A 455 42.32 -7.60 13.15
CA ASN A 455 41.53 -8.19 12.07
C ASN A 455 41.17 -7.17 10.94
N GLY A 456 41.34 -5.87 11.17
CA GLY A 456 41.25 -4.83 10.15
C GLY A 456 40.02 -4.97 9.24
N ILE A 457 40.26 -5.13 7.93
CA ILE A 457 39.21 -5.23 6.90
C ILE A 457 38.29 -6.44 7.12
N LYS A 458 38.81 -7.59 7.59
CA LYS A 458 38.01 -8.80 7.86
C LYS A 458 37.00 -8.56 8.98
N GLY A 459 37.41 -7.88 10.06
CA GLY A 459 36.55 -7.50 11.16
C GLY A 459 35.53 -6.43 10.75
N SER A 460 35.91 -5.54 9.84
CA SER A 460 34.97 -4.53 9.30
C SER A 460 33.83 -5.16 8.49
N VAL A 461 34.07 -6.22 7.72
CA VAL A 461 33.05 -6.94 6.96
C VAL A 461 31.99 -7.53 7.89
N ILE A 462 32.37 -8.10 9.04
CA ILE A 462 31.43 -8.61 10.05
C ILE A 462 30.55 -7.46 10.57
N THR A 463 31.21 -6.37 10.99
CA THR A 463 30.52 -5.19 11.52
C THR A 463 29.54 -4.61 10.50
N VAL A 464 29.96 -4.44 9.24
CA VAL A 464 29.11 -3.90 8.15
C VAL A 464 27.93 -4.84 7.87
N SER A 465 28.15 -6.14 7.86
CA SER A 465 27.05 -7.10 7.60
C SER A 465 25.96 -7.04 8.67
N ILE A 466 26.36 -6.97 9.95
CA ILE A 466 25.41 -6.81 11.06
C ILE A 466 24.74 -5.42 10.98
N ALA A 467 25.51 -4.36 10.74
CA ALA A 467 25.00 -3.00 10.66
C ALA A 467 23.96 -2.85 9.54
N VAL A 468 24.22 -3.41 8.35
CA VAL A 468 23.26 -3.41 7.23
C VAL A 468 21.97 -4.11 7.64
N SER A 469 22.04 -5.27 8.31
CA SER A 469 20.82 -5.96 8.79
C SER A 469 20.03 -5.12 9.80
N VAL A 470 20.72 -4.41 10.70
CA VAL A 470 20.10 -3.49 11.67
C VAL A 470 19.42 -2.31 10.95
N ILE A 471 20.13 -1.69 10.00
CA ILE A 471 19.60 -0.57 9.21
C ILE A 471 18.33 -0.99 8.50
N LEU A 472 18.37 -2.12 7.82
CA LEU A 472 17.23 -2.64 7.08
C LEU A 472 16.04 -2.91 7.97
N PHE A 473 16.25 -3.63 9.06
CA PHE A 473 15.16 -3.95 9.97
C PHE A 473 14.50 -2.67 10.53
N LEU A 474 15.29 -1.73 11.04
CA LEU A 474 14.79 -0.51 11.63
C LEU A 474 14.11 0.41 10.60
N THR A 475 14.67 0.51 9.39
CA THR A 475 14.08 1.32 8.32
C THR A 475 12.74 0.73 7.87
N ILE A 476 12.67 -0.59 7.71
CA ILE A 476 11.44 -1.27 7.32
C ILE A 476 10.41 -1.19 8.47
N SER A 477 10.83 -1.38 9.72
CA SER A 477 9.95 -1.22 10.88
C SER A 477 9.37 0.19 10.96
N TYR A 478 10.21 1.21 10.72
CA TYR A 478 9.75 2.60 10.65
C TYR A 478 8.70 2.78 9.55
N PHE A 479 8.95 2.25 8.35
CA PHE A 479 7.98 2.33 7.25
C PHE A 479 6.64 1.67 7.60
N CYS A 480 6.65 0.48 8.22
CA CYS A 480 5.42 -0.17 8.70
C CYS A 480 4.63 0.70 9.68
N ASP A 481 5.36 1.29 10.61
CA ASP A 481 4.77 2.17 11.63
C ASP A 481 4.19 3.44 11.00
N SER A 482 4.85 3.95 9.97
CA SER A 482 4.41 5.09 9.19
C SER A 482 3.11 4.81 8.46
N VAL A 483 3.06 3.73 7.69
CA VAL A 483 1.84 3.28 7.00
C VAL A 483 0.69 3.05 7.99
N LYS A 484 0.99 2.44 9.15
CA LYS A 484 -0.01 2.25 10.20
C LYS A 484 -0.53 3.58 10.74
N ARG A 485 0.34 4.56 10.99
CA ARG A 485 -0.06 5.88 11.50
C ARG A 485 -0.91 6.63 10.49
N VAL A 486 -0.53 6.61 9.22
CA VAL A 486 -1.32 7.22 8.13
C VAL A 486 -2.71 6.59 8.09
N ASN A 487 -2.80 5.28 8.02
CA ASN A 487 -4.11 4.59 7.97
C ASN A 487 -4.96 4.81 9.23
N GLN A 488 -4.38 4.74 10.43
CA GLN A 488 -5.14 4.94 11.68
C GLN A 488 -5.69 6.36 11.79
N TYR A 489 -4.94 7.34 11.31
CA TYR A 489 -5.37 8.73 11.40
C TYR A 489 -6.44 9.08 10.36
N ASP A 490 -6.37 8.51 9.15
CA ASP A 490 -7.37 8.78 8.11
C ASP A 490 -8.70 8.07 8.38
N PHE A 491 -8.69 7.03 9.22
CA PHE A 491 -9.82 6.12 9.42
C PHE A 491 -10.17 5.86 10.89
N ASP A 492 -9.69 6.67 11.82
CA ASP A 492 -10.12 6.60 13.22
C ASP A 492 -11.45 7.35 13.37
N LEU A 493 -12.50 6.77 12.78
CA LEU A 493 -13.84 7.36 12.81
C LEU A 493 -14.46 7.20 14.19
N PRO A 494 -15.25 8.16 14.65
CA PRO A 494 -15.91 8.12 15.95
C PRO A 494 -17.09 7.15 16.01
N CYS A 495 -17.61 6.72 14.86
CA CYS A 495 -18.73 5.79 14.72
C CYS A 495 -18.42 4.69 13.69
N GLN A 496 -19.12 3.59 13.79
CA GLN A 496 -19.00 2.46 12.87
C GLN A 496 -19.99 2.57 11.70
N ILE A 497 -21.15 3.19 11.92
CA ILE A 497 -22.18 3.33 10.90
C ILE A 497 -22.59 4.81 10.84
N VAL A 498 -22.82 5.31 9.65
CA VAL A 498 -23.43 6.63 9.41
C VAL A 498 -24.76 6.40 8.71
N VAL A 499 -25.83 6.91 9.30
CA VAL A 499 -27.16 6.88 8.73
C VAL A 499 -27.54 8.31 8.34
N SER A 500 -27.64 8.59 7.03
CA SER A 500 -28.16 9.86 6.54
C SER A 500 -29.68 9.74 6.34
N CYS A 501 -30.43 10.67 6.86
CA CYS A 501 -31.89 10.69 6.77
C CYS A 501 -32.39 12.13 6.62
N SER A 502 -33.71 12.29 6.39
CA SER A 502 -34.37 13.61 6.44
C SER A 502 -34.34 14.15 7.88
N LEU A 503 -34.15 15.48 8.02
CA LEU A 503 -34.16 16.13 9.34
C LEU A 503 -35.47 15.93 10.07
N SER A 504 -36.58 15.93 9.36
CA SER A 504 -37.93 15.73 9.92
C SER A 504 -38.10 14.38 10.62
N GLU A 505 -37.36 13.36 10.16
CA GLU A 505 -37.41 12.00 10.67
C GLU A 505 -36.26 11.68 11.63
N SER A 506 -35.23 12.53 11.67
CA SER A 506 -33.96 12.25 12.35
C SER A 506 -34.09 11.99 13.83
N GLU A 507 -34.92 12.75 14.56
CA GLU A 507 -35.06 12.59 16.01
C GLU A 507 -35.83 11.30 16.37
N GLN A 508 -36.85 10.93 15.60
CA GLN A 508 -37.57 9.69 15.77
C GLN A 508 -36.62 8.50 15.46
N LEU A 509 -35.94 8.54 14.33
CA LEU A 509 -35.00 7.52 13.90
C LEU A 509 -33.86 7.35 14.92
N ARG A 510 -33.30 8.47 15.42
CA ARG A 510 -32.28 8.44 16.48
C ARG A 510 -32.75 7.66 17.70
N GLN A 511 -33.97 7.94 18.22
CA GLN A 511 -34.52 7.27 19.38
C GLN A 511 -34.77 5.77 19.14
N GLU A 512 -35.15 5.39 17.92
CA GLU A 512 -35.33 3.99 17.55
C GLU A 512 -33.99 3.24 17.44
N ILE A 513 -32.99 3.88 16.85
CA ILE A 513 -31.63 3.32 16.78
C ILE A 513 -31.01 3.18 18.18
N GLU A 514 -31.18 4.15 19.07
CA GLU A 514 -30.67 4.10 20.45
C GLU A 514 -31.30 2.94 21.28
N ARG A 515 -32.48 2.45 20.91
CA ARG A 515 -33.14 1.31 21.55
C ARG A 515 -32.70 -0.04 21.01
N MET A 516 -31.98 -0.06 19.90
CA MET A 516 -31.48 -1.31 19.31
C MET A 516 -30.47 -1.99 20.24
N GLU A 517 -30.51 -3.30 20.26
CA GLU A 517 -29.51 -4.11 20.94
C GLU A 517 -28.13 -3.89 20.24
N ASP A 518 -27.07 -3.82 21.01
CA ASP A 518 -25.70 -3.59 20.57
C ASP A 518 -25.37 -2.16 20.10
N VAL A 519 -26.27 -1.21 20.17
CA VAL A 519 -25.99 0.21 19.96
C VAL A 519 -25.58 0.86 21.27
N ARG A 520 -24.43 1.51 21.30
CA ARG A 520 -23.87 2.16 22.48
C ARG A 520 -24.20 3.64 22.56
N LYS A 521 -24.14 4.34 21.45
CA LYS A 521 -24.38 5.78 21.35
C LYS A 521 -24.81 6.11 19.93
N VAL A 522 -25.73 7.04 19.80
CA VAL A 522 -26.09 7.71 18.54
C VAL A 522 -25.86 9.20 18.74
N PHE A 523 -25.29 9.86 17.75
CA PHE A 523 -25.04 11.29 17.81
C PHE A 523 -25.23 11.93 16.44
N HIS A 524 -25.58 13.22 16.43
CA HIS A 524 -25.56 14.00 15.19
C HIS A 524 -24.13 14.24 14.76
N GLY A 525 -23.80 13.84 13.55
CA GLY A 525 -22.49 14.06 13.00
C GLY A 525 -22.56 14.07 11.50
N GLY A 526 -22.53 15.25 10.93
CA GLY A 526 -22.52 15.44 9.48
C GLY A 526 -21.42 16.39 9.07
N MET A 527 -20.80 16.12 7.93
CA MET A 527 -19.82 16.98 7.33
C MET A 527 -20.43 17.67 6.12
N ILE A 528 -20.61 18.97 6.23
CA ILE A 528 -21.08 19.80 5.12
C ILE A 528 -19.87 20.54 4.56
N GLN A 529 -19.59 20.41 3.29
CA GLN A 529 -18.53 21.17 2.64
C GLN A 529 -19.03 22.56 2.30
N TYR A 530 -18.39 23.57 2.85
CA TYR A 530 -18.55 24.95 2.42
C TYR A 530 -17.44 25.30 1.44
N VAL A 531 -17.81 25.81 0.29
CA VAL A 531 -16.88 26.47 -0.61
C VAL A 531 -17.03 27.97 -0.40
N PHE A 532 -15.96 28.71 -0.15
CA PHE A 532 -16.00 30.15 -0.09
C PHE A 532 -16.56 30.73 -1.37
N GLU A 533 -17.56 31.60 -1.24
CA GLU A 533 -18.20 32.26 -2.37
C GLU A 533 -17.16 33.01 -3.21
N GLN A 534 -17.14 32.74 -4.49
CA GLN A 534 -16.32 33.45 -5.46
C GLN A 534 -17.01 34.78 -5.80
N ARG A 535 -16.49 35.87 -5.29
CA ARG A 535 -16.91 37.18 -5.80
C ARG A 535 -16.11 37.54 -7.04
N GLY A 536 -16.77 37.56 -8.19
CA GLY A 536 -16.17 37.99 -9.47
C GLY A 536 -15.30 36.95 -10.16
N GLY A 537 -15.46 35.63 -9.87
CA GLY A 537 -14.72 34.54 -10.53
C GLY A 537 -13.32 34.28 -10.00
N GLU A 538 -12.90 34.99 -8.95
CA GLU A 538 -11.62 34.72 -8.26
C GLU A 538 -11.88 34.11 -6.87
N PRO A 539 -11.11 33.06 -6.46
CA PRO A 539 -11.24 32.49 -5.13
C PRO A 539 -11.04 33.58 -4.06
N VAL A 540 -11.93 33.67 -3.08
CA VAL A 540 -11.88 34.65 -1.98
C VAL A 540 -10.55 34.56 -1.21
N SER A 541 -9.89 33.44 -1.22
CA SER A 541 -8.57 33.23 -0.64
C SER A 541 -7.47 34.18 -1.17
N LEU A 542 -7.59 34.65 -2.41
CA LEU A 542 -6.64 35.60 -3.00
C LEU A 542 -7.05 37.07 -2.82
N ALA A 543 -8.36 37.32 -2.64
CA ALA A 543 -8.89 38.68 -2.46
C ALA A 543 -8.69 39.23 -1.05
N ASN A 544 -8.61 38.39 -0.02
CA ASN A 544 -8.46 38.78 1.40
C ASN A 544 -7.15 38.25 1.99
N ARG A 545 -6.01 38.57 1.38
CA ARG A 545 -4.67 38.16 1.86
C ARG A 545 -4.39 38.63 3.30
N ASP A 546 -5.08 39.64 3.80
CA ASP A 546 -4.86 40.21 5.13
C ASP A 546 -5.31 39.28 6.26
N ILE A 547 -6.21 38.34 5.99
CA ILE A 547 -6.69 37.35 6.98
C ILE A 547 -5.92 36.05 6.98
N VAL A 548 -5.10 35.80 5.96
CA VAL A 548 -4.27 34.62 5.87
C VAL A 548 -2.89 34.88 6.49
N ASN A 549 -2.40 33.94 7.30
CA ASN A 549 -1.09 34.06 7.89
C ASN A 549 0.00 34.13 6.82
N PRO A 550 0.88 35.14 6.85
CA PRO A 550 1.96 35.26 5.85
C PRO A 550 2.89 34.04 5.80
N GLY A 551 3.03 33.30 6.91
CA GLY A 551 3.80 32.07 6.97
C GLY A 551 3.15 30.90 6.23
N PHE A 552 1.84 30.90 6.07
CA PHE A 552 1.12 29.88 5.31
C PHE A 552 1.24 30.10 3.79
N LEU A 553 1.29 31.36 3.34
CA LEU A 553 1.48 31.72 1.93
C LEU A 553 2.94 31.52 1.47
N THR A 554 3.58 30.45 1.88
CA THR A 554 4.90 30.07 1.38
C THR A 554 4.82 29.58 -0.05
N ARG A 555 5.98 29.43 -0.71
CA ARG A 555 6.12 29.13 -2.14
C ARG A 555 5.28 27.91 -2.61
N ASP A 556 5.02 26.99 -1.71
CA ASP A 556 4.36 25.71 -2.02
C ASP A 556 2.82 25.78 -1.95
N TYR A 557 2.25 26.83 -1.37
CA TYR A 557 0.81 27.00 -1.17
C TYR A 557 0.20 28.17 -1.94
N LYS A 558 0.88 28.66 -2.97
CA LYS A 558 0.37 29.75 -3.82
C LYS A 558 -0.92 29.40 -4.58
N ASP A 559 -1.10 28.11 -4.86
CA ASP A 559 -2.20 27.57 -5.64
C ASP A 559 -3.18 26.75 -4.77
N LEU A 560 -3.08 26.85 -3.42
CA LEU A 560 -4.02 26.19 -2.54
C LEU A 560 -5.37 26.90 -2.65
N HIS A 561 -6.29 26.23 -3.29
CA HIS A 561 -7.69 26.62 -3.26
C HIS A 561 -8.21 26.36 -1.85
N LEU A 562 -8.54 27.42 -1.10
CA LEU A 562 -9.26 27.33 0.19
C LEU A 562 -10.72 26.84 -0.02
N SER A 563 -10.97 26.12 -1.12
CA SER A 563 -12.26 25.52 -1.46
C SER A 563 -12.69 24.41 -0.51
N ASP A 564 -11.79 23.96 0.39
CA ASP A 564 -12.00 22.80 1.23
C ASP A 564 -12.20 23.19 2.71
N MET A 565 -13.05 24.18 2.97
CA MET A 565 -13.54 24.39 4.33
C MET A 565 -14.75 23.50 4.57
N ALA A 566 -14.64 22.68 5.63
CA ALA A 566 -15.70 21.81 6.07
C ALA A 566 -16.41 22.42 7.28
N LEU A 567 -17.74 22.46 7.25
CA LEU A 567 -18.55 22.67 8.43
C LEU A 567 -18.94 21.30 8.99
N VAL A 568 -18.64 21.07 10.25
CA VAL A 568 -19.03 19.86 10.98
C VAL A 568 -20.09 20.28 12.01
N VAL A 569 -21.30 19.79 11.80
CA VAL A 569 -22.42 20.02 12.71
C VAL A 569 -22.41 18.90 13.73
N ILE A 570 -22.37 19.23 15.02
CA ILE A 570 -22.25 18.27 16.12
C ILE A 570 -23.33 18.51 17.18
N ASP A 571 -23.63 17.48 17.97
CA ASP A 571 -24.57 17.56 19.08
C ASP A 571 -24.22 18.70 20.03
N ASP A 572 -25.23 19.38 20.54
CA ASP A 572 -25.07 20.53 21.42
C ASP A 572 -24.24 20.25 22.67
N ASP A 573 -24.39 19.07 23.25
CA ASP A 573 -23.64 18.67 24.42
C ASP A 573 -22.15 18.44 24.10
N ASP A 574 -21.86 17.82 22.97
CA ASP A 574 -20.51 17.62 22.46
C ASP A 574 -19.88 18.97 22.09
N PHE A 575 -20.65 19.89 21.52
CA PHE A 575 -20.19 21.26 21.24
C PHE A 575 -19.88 22.05 22.52
N ARG A 576 -20.74 21.91 23.58
CA ARG A 576 -20.48 22.50 24.91
C ARG A 576 -19.18 21.96 25.52
N GLU A 577 -18.94 20.66 25.39
CA GLU A 577 -17.68 20.08 25.86
C GLU A 577 -16.48 20.64 25.12
N LEU A 578 -16.59 20.77 23.79
CA LEU A 578 -15.53 21.33 22.93
C LEU A 578 -15.17 22.78 23.30
N ILE A 579 -16.18 23.65 23.41
CA ILE A 579 -15.95 25.07 23.77
C ILE A 579 -15.43 25.22 25.20
N LYS A 580 -15.93 24.44 26.15
CA LYS A 580 -15.47 24.43 27.56
C LYS A 580 -14.03 23.96 27.67
N ALA A 581 -13.60 22.94 26.94
CA ALA A 581 -12.21 22.46 26.87
C ALA A 581 -11.25 23.57 26.39
N ASN A 582 -11.75 24.49 25.54
CA ASN A 582 -10.99 25.62 25.02
C ASN A 582 -11.17 26.93 25.82
N GLY A 583 -11.97 26.91 26.91
CA GLY A 583 -12.20 28.08 27.78
C GLY A 583 -13.09 29.14 27.14
N LEU A 584 -13.95 28.78 26.20
CA LEU A 584 -14.87 29.67 25.48
C LEU A 584 -16.21 29.78 26.19
N SER A 585 -16.93 30.91 25.97
CA SER A 585 -18.26 31.17 26.57
C SER A 585 -19.37 30.59 25.71
N GLU A 586 -20.33 29.93 26.35
CA GLU A 586 -21.48 29.30 25.68
C GLU A 586 -22.47 30.31 25.08
N GLU A 587 -22.64 31.48 25.71
CA GLU A 587 -23.64 32.49 25.32
C GLU A 587 -23.53 32.94 23.86
N LYS A 588 -22.30 32.92 23.31
CA LYS A 588 -22.02 33.38 21.94
C LYS A 588 -22.56 32.42 20.86
N TYR A 589 -22.68 31.14 21.19
CA TYR A 589 -22.90 30.10 20.19
C TYR A 589 -24.33 29.57 20.13
N PHE A 590 -25.09 29.72 21.21
CA PHE A 590 -26.45 29.19 21.31
C PHE A 590 -27.55 30.24 21.21
N HIS A 591 -27.19 31.50 20.96
CA HIS A 591 -28.17 32.60 20.84
C HIS A 591 -27.83 33.47 19.64
N GLY A 592 -28.84 33.68 18.76
CA GLY A 592 -28.73 34.58 17.62
C GLY A 592 -28.35 33.92 16.30
N GLU A 593 -27.36 34.47 15.63
CA GLU A 593 -26.90 33.98 14.34
C GLU A 593 -26.04 32.72 14.51
N LEU A 594 -25.97 31.88 13.46
CA LEU A 594 -25.16 30.70 13.47
C LEU A 594 -23.67 31.06 13.62
N CYS A 595 -23.10 30.69 14.75
CA CYS A 595 -21.71 30.97 15.09
C CYS A 595 -20.97 29.63 15.32
N GLY A 596 -19.83 29.47 14.71
CA GLY A 596 -19.00 28.27 14.82
C GLY A 596 -17.62 28.55 15.37
N VAL A 597 -16.93 27.49 15.81
CA VAL A 597 -15.52 27.56 16.24
C VAL A 597 -14.63 26.96 15.16
N LEU A 598 -13.53 27.62 14.85
CA LEU A 598 -12.61 27.25 13.77
C LEU A 598 -11.44 26.44 14.31
N LEU A 599 -11.25 25.24 13.80
CA LEU A 599 -10.00 24.50 13.93
C LEU A 599 -8.98 25.07 12.92
N ASN A 600 -8.26 26.10 13.36
CA ASN A 600 -7.32 26.82 12.52
C ASN A 600 -5.98 26.06 12.40
N ASN A 601 -6.03 24.86 11.87
CA ASN A 601 -4.89 23.95 11.79
C ASN A 601 -4.89 23.19 10.47
N TYR A 602 -4.00 23.58 9.57
CA TYR A 602 -3.77 22.88 8.33
C TYR A 602 -2.52 22.02 8.44
N PHE A 603 -2.64 20.74 8.17
CA PHE A 603 -1.54 19.80 8.21
C PHE A 603 -0.79 19.80 6.87
N HIS A 604 0.50 20.13 6.91
CA HIS A 604 1.39 20.21 5.74
C HIS A 604 2.68 19.41 5.94
N GLU A 605 3.51 19.29 4.88
CA GLU A 605 4.73 18.45 4.85
C GLU A 605 5.69 18.61 6.03
N THR A 606 5.73 19.78 6.66
CA THR A 606 6.69 20.11 7.74
C THR A 606 6.06 20.20 9.13
N GLY A 607 4.77 19.89 9.25
CA GLY A 607 4.00 20.00 10.49
C GLY A 607 2.61 20.57 10.25
N SER A 608 2.05 21.27 11.22
CA SER A 608 0.79 21.99 11.08
C SER A 608 0.99 23.49 11.23
N SER A 609 0.26 24.28 10.47
CA SER A 609 0.30 25.73 10.52
C SER A 609 -1.11 26.31 10.67
N ALA A 610 -1.21 27.40 11.42
CA ALA A 610 -2.42 28.19 11.43
C ALA A 610 -2.57 28.90 10.07
N VAL A 611 -3.69 28.66 9.40
CA VAL A 611 -3.98 29.24 8.08
C VAL A 611 -4.36 30.69 8.20
N PHE A 612 -5.24 31.02 9.16
CA PHE A 612 -5.78 32.36 9.35
C PHE A 612 -5.18 33.05 10.57
N ASN A 613 -5.14 34.36 10.50
CA ASN A 613 -4.92 35.21 11.65
C ASN A 613 -6.25 35.61 12.30
N GLU A 614 -6.20 36.42 13.39
CA GLU A 614 -7.41 36.85 14.10
C GLU A 614 -8.40 37.66 13.24
N GLY A 615 -7.99 38.13 12.07
CA GLY A 615 -8.86 38.90 11.17
C GLY A 615 -10.02 38.07 10.56
N ILE A 616 -10.01 36.73 10.68
CA ILE A 616 -11.12 35.89 10.27
C ILE A 616 -12.25 35.87 11.31
N LEU A 617 -11.97 36.20 12.57
CA LEU A 617 -12.99 36.22 13.62
C LEU A 617 -14.07 37.27 13.32
N GLY A 618 -15.33 36.90 13.46
CA GLY A 618 -16.49 37.71 13.11
C GLY A 618 -16.80 37.75 11.61
N GLN A 619 -16.04 37.07 10.76
CA GLN A 619 -16.39 36.95 9.35
C GLN A 619 -17.41 35.84 9.15
N ARG A 620 -18.30 36.01 8.14
CA ARG A 620 -19.31 35.02 7.77
C ARG A 620 -18.88 34.27 6.55
N LEU A 621 -18.97 32.94 6.65
CA LEU A 621 -18.74 32.03 5.54
C LEU A 621 -20.07 31.74 4.86
N HIS A 622 -20.10 31.88 3.55
CA HIS A 622 -21.25 31.60 2.70
C HIS A 622 -20.98 30.38 1.86
N TYR A 623 -22.03 29.61 1.60
CA TYR A 623 -22.00 28.48 0.70
C TYR A 623 -21.90 28.91 -0.76
N ASP A 624 -21.32 28.03 -1.58
CA ASP A 624 -21.45 28.15 -3.03
C ASP A 624 -22.90 27.90 -3.42
N GLU A 625 -23.49 28.81 -4.20
CA GLU A 625 -24.87 28.76 -4.63
C GLU A 625 -25.31 27.51 -5.39
N THR A 626 -24.35 26.66 -5.82
CA THR A 626 -24.63 25.40 -6.52
C THR A 626 -25.08 24.26 -5.61
N MET A 627 -24.91 24.39 -4.28
CA MET A 627 -25.15 23.30 -3.30
C MET A 627 -26.44 23.49 -2.46
N GLY A 628 -27.37 24.30 -2.86
CA GLY A 628 -28.49 24.76 -2.00
C GLY A 628 -28.05 26.02 -1.22
N ASN A 629 -28.89 26.59 -0.44
CA ASN A 629 -28.63 27.85 0.28
C ASN A 629 -28.53 27.65 1.81
N PRO A 630 -27.54 26.86 2.30
CA PRO A 630 -27.37 26.62 3.73
C PRO A 630 -27.02 27.92 4.45
N PRO A 631 -27.31 28.02 5.77
CA PRO A 631 -27.10 29.24 6.52
C PRO A 631 -25.63 29.62 6.58
N ALA A 632 -25.34 30.90 6.42
CA ALA A 632 -24.00 31.43 6.61
C ALA A 632 -23.55 31.25 8.07
N VAL A 633 -22.31 30.82 8.26
CA VAL A 633 -21.70 30.61 9.58
C VAL A 633 -20.72 31.72 9.93
N GLU A 634 -20.87 32.35 11.08
CA GLU A 634 -19.91 33.31 11.59
C GLU A 634 -18.77 32.57 12.35
N ILE A 635 -17.52 32.95 12.11
CA ILE A 635 -16.38 32.39 12.82
C ILE A 635 -16.23 33.10 14.16
N GLY A 636 -16.56 32.40 15.24
CA GLY A 636 -16.55 32.94 16.59
C GLY A 636 -15.16 33.00 17.23
N ASP A 637 -14.52 31.86 17.34
CA ASP A 637 -13.24 31.70 18.01
C ASP A 637 -12.42 30.56 17.41
N PHE A 638 -11.15 30.44 17.81
CA PHE A 638 -10.31 29.32 17.43
C PHE A 638 -10.35 28.21 18.48
N VAL A 639 -10.35 26.95 18.03
CA VAL A 639 -10.12 25.79 18.88
C VAL A 639 -8.79 25.11 18.54
N ARG A 640 -8.20 24.48 19.56
CA ARG A 640 -6.95 23.73 19.41
C ARG A 640 -7.25 22.26 19.13
N TYR A 641 -6.46 21.67 18.25
CA TYR A 641 -6.54 20.25 17.98
C TYR A 641 -6.18 19.43 19.23
N ASP A 642 -7.06 18.51 19.62
CA ASP A 642 -6.82 17.51 20.64
C ASP A 642 -7.14 16.13 20.05
N ASP A 643 -6.13 15.29 19.90
CA ASP A 643 -6.23 13.93 19.36
C ASP A 643 -7.07 12.96 20.22
N ARG A 644 -7.33 13.34 21.48
CA ARG A 644 -8.19 12.58 22.40
C ARG A 644 -9.67 12.91 22.22
N ASN A 645 -9.99 14.02 21.58
CA ASN A 645 -11.37 14.40 21.30
C ASN A 645 -11.87 13.65 20.06
N TYR A 646 -12.89 12.82 20.23
CA TYR A 646 -13.43 12.00 19.12
C TYR A 646 -14.05 12.85 17.99
N ILE A 647 -14.60 14.02 18.31
CA ILE A 647 -15.19 14.95 17.33
C ILE A 647 -14.12 15.45 16.35
N MET A 648 -12.93 15.74 16.86
CA MET A 648 -11.82 16.21 16.03
C MET A 648 -11.26 15.12 15.10
N LYS A 649 -11.57 13.85 15.36
CA LYS A 649 -11.24 12.74 14.47
C LYS A 649 -12.13 12.70 13.22
N MET A 650 -13.29 13.32 13.24
CA MET A 650 -14.17 13.51 12.07
C MET A 650 -13.62 14.53 11.08
N THR A 651 -12.64 15.34 11.49
CA THR A 651 -12.08 16.41 10.65
C THR A 651 -11.39 15.82 9.43
N PRO A 652 -11.81 16.16 8.21
CA PRO A 652 -11.12 15.74 7.01
C PRO A 652 -9.72 16.35 6.97
N ARG A 653 -8.75 15.58 6.54
CA ARG A 653 -7.40 16.08 6.34
C ARG A 653 -7.35 16.98 5.12
N GLY A 654 -6.51 18.00 5.20
CA GLY A 654 -6.42 19.00 4.16
C GLY A 654 -7.60 19.97 4.12
N ALA A 655 -8.61 19.80 5.01
CA ALA A 655 -9.71 20.74 5.16
C ALA A 655 -9.52 21.60 6.43
N ILE A 656 -10.00 22.83 6.34
CA ILE A 656 -10.11 23.73 7.47
C ILE A 656 -11.50 23.54 8.04
N THR A 657 -11.60 23.13 9.30
CA THR A 657 -12.87 22.70 9.86
C THR A 657 -13.46 23.74 10.80
N VAL A 658 -14.74 24.05 10.58
CA VAL A 658 -15.58 24.85 11.49
C VAL A 658 -16.57 23.90 12.17
N TYR A 659 -16.64 23.92 13.49
CA TYR A 659 -17.66 23.18 14.25
C TYR A 659 -18.79 24.09 14.65
N ALA A 660 -20.02 23.63 14.51
CA ALA A 660 -21.22 24.38 14.91
C ALA A 660 -22.20 23.48 15.68
N PRO A 661 -23.02 24.04 16.61
CA PRO A 661 -24.02 23.29 17.34
C PRO A 661 -25.21 22.91 16.45
N ALA A 662 -25.67 21.66 16.56
CA ALA A 662 -26.73 21.11 15.70
C ALA A 662 -28.06 21.88 15.85
N SER A 663 -28.48 22.21 17.08
CA SER A 663 -29.74 22.92 17.30
C SER A 663 -29.81 24.25 16.55
N VAL A 664 -28.74 25.05 16.63
CA VAL A 664 -28.69 26.37 16.00
C VAL A 664 -28.55 26.25 14.48
N TYR A 665 -27.71 25.30 14.02
CA TYR A 665 -27.56 25.07 12.58
C TYR A 665 -28.90 24.68 11.93
N TYR A 666 -29.56 23.65 12.45
CA TYR A 666 -30.83 23.19 11.86
C TYR A 666 -31.98 24.21 12.00
N GLU A 667 -32.04 24.99 13.10
CA GLU A 667 -32.98 26.07 13.22
C GLU A 667 -32.83 27.11 12.10
N LYS A 668 -31.59 27.49 11.80
CA LYS A 668 -31.27 28.44 10.74
C LYS A 668 -31.40 27.83 9.34
N ALA A 669 -31.08 26.57 9.17
CA ALA A 669 -31.22 25.91 7.89
C ALA A 669 -32.67 25.77 7.46
N LYS A 670 -33.60 25.56 8.38
CA LYS A 670 -35.06 25.54 8.11
C LYS A 670 -35.64 26.87 7.59
N GLU A 671 -34.93 27.99 7.79
CA GLU A 671 -35.31 29.27 7.24
C GLU A 671 -35.12 29.35 5.70
N THR A 672 -34.20 28.54 5.15
CA THR A 672 -33.77 28.58 3.76
C THR A 672 -34.01 27.28 3.00
N ILE A 673 -34.01 26.15 3.67
CA ILE A 673 -34.14 24.80 3.09
C ILE A 673 -35.40 24.14 3.68
N PRO A 674 -36.31 23.57 2.86
CA PRO A 674 -37.42 22.77 3.36
C PRO A 674 -36.96 21.59 4.23
N GLU A 675 -37.69 21.34 5.32
CA GLU A 675 -37.27 20.35 6.33
C GLU A 675 -37.22 18.91 5.83
N ASP A 676 -38.02 18.62 4.81
CA ASP A 676 -38.07 17.30 4.15
C ASP A 676 -36.90 17.04 3.19
N ILE A 677 -36.24 18.10 2.76
CA ILE A 677 -35.05 18.03 1.88
C ILE A 677 -33.75 18.10 2.70
N LEU A 678 -33.81 18.75 3.86
CA LEU A 678 -32.65 18.94 4.71
C LEU A 678 -32.19 17.60 5.28
N SER A 679 -30.99 17.15 4.88
CA SER A 679 -30.38 15.90 5.35
C SER A 679 -29.71 16.07 6.71
N CYS A 680 -29.77 15.00 7.48
CA CYS A 680 -29.10 14.87 8.78
C CYS A 680 -28.34 13.53 8.84
N ASP A 681 -27.10 13.58 9.28
CA ASP A 681 -26.29 12.37 9.49
C ASP A 681 -26.31 11.98 10.96
N LEU A 682 -26.61 10.72 11.22
CA LEU A 682 -26.56 10.10 12.54
C LEU A 682 -25.38 9.13 12.58
N GLY A 683 -24.43 9.38 13.48
CA GLY A 683 -23.30 8.49 13.74
C GLY A 683 -23.69 7.43 14.77
N VAL A 684 -23.58 6.15 14.45
CA VAL A 684 -23.94 5.03 15.33
C VAL A 684 -22.68 4.32 15.81
N VAL A 685 -22.52 4.22 17.12
CA VAL A 685 -21.41 3.53 17.78
C VAL A 685 -21.86 2.15 18.23
N THR A 686 -21.19 1.12 17.68
CA THR A 686 -21.51 -0.29 17.98
C THR A 686 -20.25 -1.17 17.89
N ASP A 687 -20.27 -2.31 18.59
CA ASP A 687 -19.24 -3.36 18.43
C ASP A 687 -19.64 -4.42 17.38
N HIS A 688 -20.93 -4.48 17.01
CA HIS A 688 -21.53 -5.49 16.14
C HIS A 688 -22.15 -4.84 14.88
N HIS A 689 -21.31 -4.12 14.10
CA HIS A 689 -21.78 -3.28 13.00
C HIS A 689 -22.62 -4.03 11.97
N ALA A 690 -22.20 -5.22 11.52
CA ALA A 690 -22.91 -5.98 10.48
C ALA A 690 -24.34 -6.36 10.89
N GLU A 691 -24.54 -6.79 12.15
CA GLU A 691 -25.85 -7.11 12.68
C GLU A 691 -26.73 -5.86 12.86
N VAL A 692 -26.11 -4.76 13.30
CA VAL A 692 -26.81 -3.48 13.46
C VAL A 692 -27.20 -2.89 12.10
N VAL A 693 -26.34 -2.96 11.07
CA VAL A 693 -26.66 -2.54 9.70
C VAL A 693 -27.85 -3.31 9.14
N GLN A 694 -27.89 -4.65 9.32
CA GLN A 694 -29.02 -5.45 8.87
C GLN A 694 -30.33 -5.03 9.57
N ARG A 695 -30.29 -4.85 10.91
CA ARG A 695 -31.47 -4.39 11.67
C ARG A 695 -31.88 -2.96 11.31
N LEU A 696 -30.91 -2.10 10.96
CA LEU A 696 -31.20 -0.75 10.46
C LEU A 696 -31.98 -0.79 9.14
N TYR A 697 -31.56 -1.62 8.19
CA TYR A 697 -32.34 -1.78 6.95
C TYR A 697 -33.75 -2.34 7.23
N GLU A 698 -33.86 -3.36 8.09
CA GLU A 698 -35.19 -3.90 8.49
C GLU A 698 -36.07 -2.84 9.16
N LEU A 699 -35.51 -1.99 10.02
CA LEU A 699 -36.22 -0.87 10.65
C LEU A 699 -36.68 0.17 9.63
N LEU A 700 -35.72 0.65 8.82
CA LEU A 700 -35.97 1.71 7.83
C LEU A 700 -37.03 1.31 6.79
N GLU A 701 -37.03 0.02 6.38
CA GLU A 701 -38.02 -0.52 5.47
C GLU A 701 -39.37 -0.75 6.15
N SER A 702 -39.42 -1.26 7.38
CA SER A 702 -40.69 -1.59 8.06
C SER A 702 -41.47 -0.37 8.53
N GLU A 703 -40.78 0.68 8.96
CA GLU A 703 -41.38 1.93 9.44
C GLU A 703 -41.61 2.96 8.31
N GLY A 704 -41.19 2.63 7.07
CA GLY A 704 -41.49 3.48 5.91
C GLY A 704 -40.66 4.77 5.87
N TYR A 705 -39.45 4.78 6.43
CA TYR A 705 -38.52 5.89 6.27
C TYR A 705 -38.14 6.09 4.81
N HIS A 706 -38.20 7.32 4.36
CA HIS A 706 -37.91 7.72 2.99
C HIS A 706 -36.62 8.54 2.97
N ASN A 707 -35.88 8.48 1.87
CA ASN A 707 -34.69 9.31 1.68
C ASN A 707 -33.58 9.08 2.72
N TYR A 708 -33.17 7.81 2.89
CA TYR A 708 -32.09 7.43 3.79
C TYR A 708 -30.90 6.78 3.03
N SER A 709 -29.74 6.86 3.62
CA SER A 709 -28.62 6.03 3.23
C SER A 709 -27.89 5.49 4.48
N VAL A 710 -27.48 4.25 4.44
CA VAL A 710 -26.71 3.61 5.52
C VAL A 710 -25.31 3.31 4.98
N SER A 711 -24.32 3.90 5.61
CA SER A 711 -22.92 3.69 5.27
C SER A 711 -22.21 2.98 6.40
N ASP A 712 -21.81 1.73 6.19
CA ASP A 712 -20.95 0.99 7.13
C ASP A 712 -19.50 1.42 6.95
N MET A 713 -19.07 2.31 7.85
CA MET A 713 -17.69 2.82 7.86
C MET A 713 -16.69 1.76 8.31
N THR A 714 -17.14 0.73 9.02
CA THR A 714 -16.28 -0.38 9.47
C THR A 714 -15.89 -1.28 8.30
N GLU A 715 -16.78 -1.50 7.35
CA GLU A 715 -16.48 -2.26 6.13
C GLU A 715 -15.33 -1.58 5.37
N TYR A 716 -15.38 -0.26 5.23
CA TYR A 716 -14.30 0.52 4.62
C TYR A 716 -12.99 0.45 5.44
N LEU A 717 -13.08 0.54 6.78
CA LEU A 717 -11.93 0.40 7.68
C LEU A 717 -11.34 -1.01 7.64
N GLU A 718 -12.17 -2.03 7.54
CA GLU A 718 -11.72 -3.42 7.39
C GLU A 718 -10.97 -3.62 6.08
N ALA A 719 -11.45 -3.03 4.97
CA ALA A 719 -10.75 -3.02 3.71
C ALA A 719 -9.34 -2.43 3.86
N MET A 720 -9.23 -1.27 4.50
CA MET A 720 -7.95 -0.62 4.76
C MET A 720 -7.08 -1.39 5.76
N ASN A 721 -7.68 -2.01 6.78
CA ASN A 721 -6.98 -2.88 7.71
C ASN A 721 -6.41 -4.12 7.01
N ILE A 722 -7.08 -4.65 6.00
CA ILE A 722 -6.59 -5.77 5.21
C ILE A 722 -5.41 -5.34 4.34
N VAL A 723 -5.46 -4.18 3.68
CA VAL A 723 -4.30 -3.63 2.98
C VAL A 723 -3.12 -3.46 3.95
N THR A 724 -3.39 -2.96 5.15
CA THR A 724 -2.38 -2.84 6.21
C THR A 724 -1.86 -4.21 6.68
N LEU A 725 -2.73 -5.21 6.82
CA LEU A 725 -2.36 -6.59 7.16
C LEU A 725 -1.51 -7.21 6.05
N LEU A 726 -1.86 -6.98 4.79
CA LEU A 726 -1.09 -7.35 3.60
C LEU A 726 0.34 -6.82 3.69
N LEU A 727 0.46 -5.53 3.85
CA LEU A 727 1.75 -4.85 3.98
C LEU A 727 2.54 -5.39 5.18
N LYS A 728 1.94 -5.49 6.36
CA LYS A 728 2.58 -6.03 7.57
C LYS A 728 3.06 -7.46 7.37
N THR A 729 2.23 -8.33 6.80
CA THR A 729 2.58 -9.75 6.60
C THR A 729 3.75 -9.89 5.62
N ALA A 730 3.71 -9.16 4.50
CA ALA A 730 4.81 -9.12 3.54
C ALA A 730 6.10 -8.64 4.20
N MET A 731 6.04 -7.61 5.02
CA MET A 731 7.18 -7.00 5.70
C MET A 731 7.72 -7.86 6.84
N TYR A 732 6.88 -8.53 7.61
CA TYR A 732 7.34 -9.51 8.61
C TYR A 732 8.00 -10.71 7.94
N GLY A 733 7.43 -11.22 6.86
CA GLY A 733 8.05 -12.28 6.05
C GLY A 733 9.43 -11.88 5.54
N PHE A 734 9.54 -10.67 4.99
CA PHE A 734 10.79 -10.07 4.54
C PHE A 734 11.82 -9.92 5.68
N THR A 735 11.37 -9.41 6.83
CA THR A 735 12.20 -9.25 8.03
C THR A 735 12.74 -10.59 8.57
N ILE A 736 11.90 -11.63 8.60
CA ILE A 736 12.31 -12.98 9.01
C ILE A 736 13.40 -13.51 8.08
N LEU A 737 13.20 -13.38 6.76
CA LEU A 737 14.19 -13.82 5.77
C LEU A 737 15.51 -13.06 5.89
N LEU A 738 15.48 -11.73 6.08
CA LEU A 738 16.67 -10.92 6.33
C LEU A 738 17.39 -11.34 7.60
N THR A 739 16.65 -11.62 8.67
CA THR A 739 17.21 -12.08 9.93
C THR A 739 17.90 -13.44 9.77
N LEU A 740 17.31 -14.36 9.01
CA LEU A 740 17.93 -15.66 8.67
C LEU A 740 19.22 -15.48 7.86
N ILE A 741 19.22 -14.58 6.88
CA ILE A 741 20.42 -14.23 6.11
C ILE A 741 21.50 -13.64 7.00
N ALA A 742 21.14 -12.70 7.87
CA ALA A 742 22.07 -12.10 8.82
C ALA A 742 22.65 -13.15 9.77
N PHE A 743 21.82 -14.04 10.31
CA PHE A 743 22.25 -15.15 11.16
C PHE A 743 23.22 -16.07 10.42
N ALA A 744 22.89 -16.51 9.21
CA ALA A 744 23.73 -17.36 8.38
C ALA A 744 25.08 -16.70 8.08
N ASN A 745 25.06 -15.40 7.74
CA ASN A 745 26.27 -14.62 7.44
C ASN A 745 27.15 -14.44 8.67
N ILE A 746 26.59 -14.07 9.82
CA ILE A 746 27.31 -13.90 11.08
C ILE A 746 27.90 -15.24 11.52
N SER A 747 27.09 -16.30 11.51
CA SER A 747 27.50 -17.65 11.89
C SER A 747 28.66 -18.15 11.01
N ASN A 748 28.55 -18.01 9.70
CA ASN A 748 29.60 -18.40 8.74
C ASN A 748 30.88 -17.60 8.97
N THR A 749 30.77 -16.27 9.18
CA THR A 749 31.93 -15.40 9.37
C THR A 749 32.64 -15.66 10.69
N ILE A 750 31.90 -15.87 11.79
CA ILE A 750 32.48 -16.19 13.10
C ILE A 750 33.13 -17.58 13.06
N SER A 751 32.43 -18.61 12.52
CA SER A 751 32.95 -19.95 12.40
C SER A 751 34.28 -19.97 11.63
N THR A 752 34.35 -19.29 10.50
CA THR A 752 35.55 -19.22 9.68
C THR A 752 36.66 -18.40 10.36
N SER A 753 36.33 -17.28 11.00
CA SER A 753 37.32 -16.52 11.77
C SER A 753 37.96 -17.35 12.88
N VAL A 754 37.15 -18.17 13.55
CA VAL A 754 37.61 -19.10 14.60
C VAL A 754 38.46 -20.20 14.01
N LEU A 755 38.09 -20.82 12.89
CA LEU A 755 38.87 -21.88 12.22
C LEU A 755 40.23 -21.37 11.72
N LEU A 756 40.28 -20.22 11.07
CA LEU A 756 41.51 -19.60 10.57
C LEU A 756 42.50 -19.22 11.70
N ARG A 757 41.99 -19.03 12.91
CA ARG A 757 42.80 -18.66 14.10
C ARG A 757 43.04 -19.85 15.05
N ARG A 758 42.76 -21.06 14.64
CA ARG A 758 42.86 -22.28 15.44
C ARG A 758 44.27 -22.43 16.06
N ARG A 759 45.33 -22.13 15.28
CA ARG A 759 46.71 -22.15 15.75
C ARG A 759 47.01 -21.10 16.82
N GLU A 760 46.51 -19.87 16.65
CA GLU A 760 46.63 -18.80 17.66
C GLU A 760 45.95 -19.23 18.96
N PHE A 761 44.78 -19.82 18.85
CA PHE A 761 44.04 -20.31 20.02
C PHE A 761 44.73 -21.47 20.72
N ALA A 762 45.36 -22.37 19.95
CA ALA A 762 46.20 -23.41 20.53
C ALA A 762 47.44 -22.84 21.26
N MET A 763 48.07 -21.79 20.71
CA MET A 763 49.16 -21.08 21.39
C MET A 763 48.69 -20.40 22.68
N TYR A 764 47.55 -19.72 22.71
CA TYR A 764 47.03 -19.12 23.95
C TYR A 764 46.78 -20.16 25.04
N ARG A 765 46.26 -21.35 24.64
CA ARG A 765 46.08 -22.48 25.58
C ARG A 765 47.39 -23.12 26.05
N SER A 766 48.39 -23.19 25.21
CA SER A 766 49.70 -23.71 25.57
C SER A 766 50.44 -22.79 26.56
N VAL A 767 50.20 -21.49 26.52
CA VAL A 767 50.76 -20.51 27.45
C VAL A 767 49.94 -20.42 28.77
N GLY A 768 48.87 -21.26 28.91
CA GLY A 768 48.16 -21.38 30.18
C GLY A 768 46.75 -20.69 30.21
N MET A 769 46.22 -20.25 29.09
CA MET A 769 44.85 -19.73 29.04
C MET A 769 43.83 -20.84 29.33
N THR A 770 43.03 -20.63 30.38
CA THR A 770 41.97 -21.59 30.74
C THR A 770 40.86 -21.61 29.69
N GLN A 771 40.10 -22.70 29.65
CA GLN A 771 38.98 -22.83 28.71
C GLN A 771 37.90 -21.79 28.96
N ASN A 772 37.72 -21.37 30.20
CA ASN A 772 36.77 -20.30 30.57
C ASN A 772 37.28 -18.92 30.15
N GLY A 773 38.59 -18.63 30.33
CA GLY A 773 39.20 -17.40 29.82
C GLY A 773 39.11 -17.28 28.29
N PHE A 774 39.35 -18.40 27.57
CA PHE A 774 39.16 -18.46 26.13
C PHE A 774 37.72 -18.18 25.71
N ARG A 775 36.74 -18.81 26.34
CA ARG A 775 35.32 -18.52 26.06
C ARG A 775 34.96 -17.07 26.36
N LYS A 776 35.45 -16.51 27.46
CA LYS A 776 35.24 -15.12 27.83
C LYS A 776 35.81 -14.14 26.81
N MET A 777 37.03 -14.41 26.32
CA MET A 777 37.65 -13.62 25.25
C MET A 777 36.84 -13.63 23.97
N ILE A 778 36.38 -14.78 23.49
CA ILE A 778 35.57 -14.86 22.28
C ILE A 778 34.19 -14.20 22.49
N ARG A 779 33.56 -14.35 23.66
CA ARG A 779 32.31 -13.66 23.99
C ARG A 779 32.48 -12.15 23.90
N LEU A 780 33.55 -11.61 24.45
CA LEU A 780 33.81 -10.17 24.41
C LEU A 780 34.17 -9.69 23.01
N GLU A 781 34.92 -10.48 22.22
CA GLU A 781 35.21 -10.16 20.81
C GLU A 781 33.90 -10.06 20.00
N THR A 782 33.04 -11.04 20.17
CA THR A 782 31.72 -11.09 19.47
C THR A 782 30.79 -9.98 19.92
N PHE A 783 30.74 -9.71 21.22
CA PHE A 783 29.97 -8.57 21.78
C PHE A 783 30.44 -7.24 21.21
N LEU A 784 31.72 -7.01 21.09
CA LEU A 784 32.28 -5.78 20.53
C LEU A 784 31.98 -5.64 19.03
N TYR A 785 31.87 -6.71 18.24
CA TYR A 785 31.39 -6.64 16.85
C TYR A 785 29.94 -6.20 16.78
N GLY A 786 29.06 -6.77 17.64
CA GLY A 786 27.66 -6.36 17.75
C GLY A 786 27.53 -4.89 18.16
N LEU A 787 28.26 -4.46 19.19
CA LEU A 787 28.25 -3.08 19.66
C LEU A 787 28.71 -2.09 18.58
N ARG A 788 29.78 -2.41 17.85
CA ARG A 788 30.24 -1.57 16.72
C ARG A 788 29.20 -1.49 15.61
N ALA A 789 28.53 -2.60 15.31
CA ALA A 789 27.50 -2.63 14.29
C ALA A 789 26.28 -1.77 14.67
N LEU A 790 25.88 -1.80 15.94
CA LEU A 790 24.80 -0.95 16.47
C LEU A 790 25.19 0.54 16.46
N LEU A 791 26.42 0.88 16.85
CA LEU A 791 26.93 2.25 16.84
C LEU A 791 26.91 2.90 15.44
N PHE A 792 27.04 2.11 14.37
CA PHE A 792 26.91 2.59 12.99
C PHE A 792 25.50 2.40 12.45
N GLY A 793 24.87 1.27 12.75
CA GLY A 793 23.56 0.90 12.19
C GLY A 793 22.42 1.79 12.68
N ILE A 794 22.37 2.09 13.97
CA ILE A 794 21.31 2.91 14.56
C ILE A 794 21.31 4.35 14.01
N PRO A 795 22.41 5.11 14.01
CA PRO A 795 22.39 6.46 13.46
C PRO A 795 22.05 6.51 11.96
N VAL A 796 22.55 5.55 11.18
CA VAL A 796 22.25 5.47 9.75
C VAL A 796 20.78 5.13 9.53
N SER A 797 20.19 4.20 10.31
CA SER A 797 18.76 3.88 10.20
C SER A 797 17.88 5.07 10.56
N ILE A 798 18.23 5.83 11.60
CA ILE A 798 17.52 7.07 11.96
C ILE A 798 17.59 8.09 10.81
N GLY A 799 18.76 8.24 10.19
CA GLY A 799 18.93 9.13 9.04
C GLY A 799 18.06 8.73 7.84
N ILE A 800 17.99 7.42 7.52
CA ILE A 800 17.15 6.93 6.43
C ILE A 800 15.66 7.06 6.80
N SER A 801 15.28 6.73 8.03
CA SER A 801 13.91 6.92 8.53
C SER A 801 13.47 8.39 8.47
N TYR A 802 14.38 9.32 8.81
CA TYR A 802 14.12 10.75 8.66
C TYR A 802 13.95 11.19 7.20
N MET A 803 14.74 10.61 6.29
CA MET A 803 14.55 10.86 4.84
C MET A 803 13.20 10.32 4.35
N MET A 804 12.79 9.14 4.82
CA MET A 804 11.48 8.58 4.51
C MET A 804 10.36 9.44 5.08
N PHE A 805 10.49 9.87 6.33
CA PHE A 805 9.57 10.82 6.95
C PHE A 805 9.38 12.08 6.08
N ARG A 806 10.49 12.69 5.64
CA ARG A 806 10.45 13.86 4.77
C ARG A 806 9.79 13.61 3.41
N ALA A 807 9.85 12.38 2.92
CA ALA A 807 9.29 12.00 1.62
C ALA A 807 7.80 11.63 1.66
N PHE A 808 7.28 11.16 2.81
CA PHE A 808 5.95 10.54 2.85
C PHE A 808 5.05 11.00 4.01
N GLU A 809 5.59 11.54 5.09
CA GLU A 809 4.83 11.76 6.32
C GLU A 809 4.90 13.20 6.83
N ALA A 810 5.81 14.01 6.29
CA ALA A 810 6.09 15.32 6.84
C ALA A 810 4.86 16.25 6.82
N GLU A 811 3.89 15.96 5.95
CA GLU A 811 2.61 16.68 5.89
C GLU A 811 1.68 16.33 7.05
N LEU A 812 1.80 15.12 7.60
CA LEU A 812 0.77 14.53 8.44
C LEU A 812 1.17 14.40 9.92
N PHE A 813 2.48 14.20 10.20
CA PHE A 813 2.96 13.86 11.55
C PHE A 813 4.27 14.56 11.90
N SER A 814 4.57 14.63 13.19
CA SER A 814 5.91 14.90 13.67
C SER A 814 6.77 13.64 13.60
N PHE A 815 8.08 13.81 13.32
CA PHE A 815 9.02 12.69 13.32
C PHE A 815 9.08 12.04 14.70
N ALA A 816 8.63 10.82 14.80
CA ALA A 816 8.64 10.01 16.01
C ALA A 816 9.38 8.70 15.82
N ILE A 817 10.17 8.30 16.81
CA ILE A 817 10.92 7.04 16.81
C ILE A 817 10.30 6.11 17.84
N ASP A 818 9.91 4.90 17.42
CA ASP A 818 9.54 3.84 18.36
C ASP A 818 10.79 3.21 19.00
N TRP A 819 11.18 3.71 20.16
CA TRP A 819 12.31 3.21 20.93
C TRP A 819 12.20 1.74 21.31
N ARG A 820 10.99 1.18 21.35
CA ARG A 820 10.77 -0.25 21.66
C ARG A 820 11.39 -1.13 20.59
N MET A 821 11.24 -0.76 19.30
CA MET A 821 11.86 -1.48 18.18
C MET A 821 13.37 -1.39 18.20
N TYR A 822 13.93 -0.23 18.58
CA TYR A 822 15.39 -0.09 18.72
C TYR A 822 15.97 -0.94 19.86
N CYS A 823 15.26 -1.04 20.99
CA CYS A 823 15.61 -1.94 22.09
C CYS A 823 15.52 -3.41 21.67
N LEU A 824 14.45 -3.78 20.97
CA LEU A 824 14.22 -5.14 20.46
C LEU A 824 15.32 -5.56 19.49
N VAL A 825 15.69 -4.71 18.54
CA VAL A 825 16.77 -4.99 17.58
C VAL A 825 18.10 -5.11 18.28
N THR A 826 18.38 -4.26 19.26
CA THR A 826 19.60 -4.35 20.07
C THR A 826 19.68 -5.70 20.78
N ALA A 827 18.62 -6.14 21.42
CA ALA A 827 18.53 -7.45 22.05
C ALA A 827 18.68 -8.60 21.05
N ALA A 828 18.01 -8.51 19.88
CA ALA A 828 18.08 -9.49 18.81
C ALA A 828 19.49 -9.63 18.24
N VAL A 829 20.20 -8.51 18.01
CA VAL A 829 21.60 -8.53 17.54
C VAL A 829 22.47 -9.30 18.53
N PHE A 830 22.38 -9.03 19.83
CA PHE A 830 23.15 -9.75 20.83
C PHE A 830 22.75 -11.22 20.96
N ALA A 831 21.47 -11.54 20.81
CA ALA A 831 20.99 -12.93 20.79
C ALA A 831 21.54 -13.70 19.57
N VAL A 832 21.47 -13.12 18.36
CA VAL A 832 21.98 -13.73 17.12
C VAL A 832 23.50 -13.91 17.17
N VAL A 833 24.19 -12.88 17.61
CA VAL A 833 25.65 -12.89 17.78
C VAL A 833 26.06 -13.92 18.83
N GLY A 834 25.33 -14.01 19.94
CA GLY A 834 25.53 -15.02 20.98
C GLY A 834 25.27 -16.44 20.50
N ALA A 835 24.18 -16.69 19.79
CA ALA A 835 23.84 -17.98 19.20
C ALA A 835 24.90 -18.45 18.19
N SER A 836 25.31 -17.55 17.28
CA SER A 836 26.36 -17.82 16.29
C SER A 836 27.69 -18.20 16.94
N MET A 837 28.01 -17.55 18.05
CA MET A 837 29.19 -17.85 18.83
C MET A 837 29.11 -19.25 19.48
N LEU A 838 27.96 -19.62 20.06
CA LEU A 838 27.75 -20.93 20.68
C LEU A 838 27.96 -22.05 19.65
N VAL A 839 27.43 -21.88 18.44
CA VAL A 839 27.64 -22.82 17.33
C VAL A 839 29.13 -22.95 17.00
N SER A 840 29.83 -21.82 16.88
CA SER A 840 31.24 -21.79 16.51
C SER A 840 32.18 -22.38 17.59
N VAL A 841 31.90 -22.11 18.87
CA VAL A 841 32.68 -22.66 20.00
C VAL A 841 32.43 -24.17 20.16
N ASN A 842 31.21 -24.66 19.90
CA ASN A 842 30.95 -26.09 19.94
C ASN A 842 31.69 -26.89 18.86
N GLN A 843 31.94 -26.27 17.70
CA GLN A 843 32.76 -26.88 16.65
C GLN A 843 34.24 -27.10 17.08
N LEU A 844 34.77 -26.27 17.99
CA LEU A 844 36.13 -26.38 18.53
C LEU A 844 36.25 -27.40 19.69
N ARG A 845 35.15 -27.86 20.27
CA ARG A 845 35.16 -28.81 21.41
C ARG A 845 35.73 -30.17 21.09
N GLY A 846 35.67 -30.58 19.82
CA GLY A 846 36.18 -31.89 19.34
C GLY A 846 37.67 -31.94 19.08
N ASP A 847 38.38 -30.81 19.10
CA ASP A 847 39.77 -30.76 18.63
C ASP A 847 40.79 -30.94 19.76
N ARG A 848 41.59 -31.98 19.63
CA ARG A 848 42.74 -32.21 20.50
C ARG A 848 43.88 -31.23 20.16
N ILE A 849 44.37 -30.49 21.15
CA ILE A 849 45.38 -29.43 21.02
C ILE A 849 46.63 -29.93 20.27
N ILE A 850 47.00 -31.17 20.50
CA ILE A 850 48.17 -31.81 19.91
C ILE A 850 48.01 -32.04 18.41
N GLU A 851 46.80 -32.41 17.94
CA GLU A 851 46.48 -32.55 16.51
C GLU A 851 46.45 -31.21 15.77
N ALA A 852 45.95 -30.14 16.42
CA ALA A 852 45.95 -28.82 15.86
C ALA A 852 47.32 -28.19 15.67
N LEU A 853 48.34 -28.62 16.49
CA LEU A 853 49.75 -28.22 16.37
C LEU A 853 50.52 -29.12 15.43
N LYS A 854 50.14 -30.41 15.26
CA LYS A 854 50.84 -31.41 14.42
C LYS A 854 50.45 -31.39 12.94
N ASN A 855 49.24 -31.02 12.58
CA ASN A 855 48.72 -31.11 11.20
C ASN A 855 49.41 -30.17 10.18
N ASP A 856 50.40 -29.38 10.57
CA ASP A 856 51.17 -28.53 9.65
C ASP A 856 52.55 -29.09 9.33
N MET A 857 52.87 -30.33 9.75
CA MET A 857 54.15 -30.97 9.42
C MET A 857 54.05 -32.10 8.36
N VAL A 858 52.90 -32.24 7.69
CA VAL A 858 52.75 -33.19 6.56
C VAL A 858 52.35 -32.45 5.29
#